data_64bdbb3a9acdf222b29b450d0ba73a6e
#
_entry.id   64bdbb3a9acdf222b29b450d0ba73a6e
#
_cell.length_a   1.000
_cell.length_b   1.000
_cell.length_c   1.000
_cell.angle_alpha   90.00
_cell.angle_beta   90.00
_cell.angle_gamma   90.00
#
_symmetry.space_group_name_H-M   'P 1'
#
loop_
_entity.id
_entity.type
_entity.pdbx_description
1 polymer ?
#
loop_
_entity_poly.entity_id
_entity_poly.type
_entity_poly.pdbx_seq_one_letter_code
_entity_poly.pdbx_strand_id
1 'polypeptide(L)'
;MAASSASVIVPTVGGDGERLERMIASVASADHQTIVIDNGSGGAVERVCAGYPGVEVLAQERNLGYTRAINLGVARADGDRVVLLNDDCVCDPGFVEAITAALDPVAGVVMTAGVMRDWRRPELIDSAGMELDSTLLVFDYLNGEPLSRLREGVADPIGPSAAAAGFDRATFLSVGGFDENLFAYWEDVDLVLRLRRLGMRCALVPEAIGDHEHSATLGSGSVRKNYLMGYGRGYLLRKWGVITPRRLPGVLLRELALCAGQAVVDRNLAGVRGRFRGYRAAAHPQRYPESLDLGEAPGALETLRRRLRRRSRLRAGPRAAELRSLAVFHLADTSGPSRSLEAALAWLAGEGSLEVVIPGSGNLGEVLGEQAVVQPLDYEALTKPDPGFRGLAREAGRLVRDVRTFRRVIRERRPDVVLAVTTMLPAVPIAARLERVPSLVYCGELFDRGDRGGAMRALAGRGLAVLNSRLSEVIIACSDIVAAQFVDAPAEVVTVYPPIGERYSEGDQSSLRDRFGIPADAPVLASVGYVTQGRGQDTLVRAMPAILERLPEARYVLAGGPFPRPQDIAYRESLIELIDELGVAGSVIVAGHYEHVADLYASADVVVNPARFNEPFGRVPFEAAIAGKPAVVTRVGAIPELLEHERSALIVEPDDPAGLAEAVIRVLSDPGLGETLVEGAREIVASRLTPAHSLAGFQRAVALTLER
;
A
#
# COMPACT_ATOMS: atom_id res chain seq x y z
N MET A 1 -37.30 -16.43 -32.06
CA MET A 1 -37.62 -15.37 -31.09
C MET A 1 -36.90 -14.15 -31.60
N ALA A 2 -37.58 -13.00 -31.82
CA ALA A 2 -36.90 -11.74 -32.14
C ALA A 2 -35.89 -11.43 -31.02
N ALA A 3 -34.70 -10.93 -31.37
CA ALA A 3 -33.76 -10.47 -30.41
C ALA A 3 -34.42 -9.42 -29.49
N SER A 4 -34.42 -9.62 -28.19
CA SER A 4 -34.98 -8.68 -27.21
C SER A 4 -34.22 -7.35 -27.35
N SER A 5 -34.93 -6.27 -27.66
CA SER A 5 -34.32 -4.94 -27.83
C SER A 5 -34.04 -4.30 -26.46
N ALA A 6 -32.93 -3.58 -26.35
CA ALA A 6 -32.52 -2.87 -25.14
C ALA A 6 -32.74 -1.35 -25.27
N SER A 7 -33.03 -0.68 -24.17
CA SER A 7 -33.01 0.79 -24.05
C SER A 7 -32.18 1.22 -22.88
N VAL A 8 -31.20 2.09 -23.12
CA VAL A 8 -30.33 2.70 -22.08
C VAL A 8 -30.93 4.04 -21.61
N ILE A 9 -31.10 4.23 -20.34
CA ILE A 9 -31.72 5.40 -19.72
C ILE A 9 -30.73 6.15 -18.87
N VAL A 10 -30.47 7.42 -19.19
CA VAL A 10 -29.46 8.26 -18.53
C VAL A 10 -30.08 9.57 -18.05
N PRO A 11 -30.34 9.74 -16.77
CA PRO A 11 -30.76 11.05 -16.23
C PRO A 11 -29.54 11.92 -15.96
N THR A 12 -29.59 13.19 -16.40
CA THR A 12 -28.53 14.16 -16.14
C THR A 12 -29.09 15.54 -15.86
N VAL A 13 -28.34 16.35 -15.12
CA VAL A 13 -28.60 17.78 -14.90
C VAL A 13 -27.67 18.67 -15.75
N GLY A 14 -26.84 18.07 -16.60
CA GLY A 14 -26.01 18.79 -17.57
C GLY A 14 -24.85 19.61 -16.96
N GLY A 15 -24.43 19.30 -15.75
CA GLY A 15 -23.46 20.11 -15.02
C GLY A 15 -22.00 20.04 -15.52
N ASP A 16 -21.63 18.93 -16.21
CA ASP A 16 -20.30 18.70 -16.79
C ASP A 16 -20.46 18.06 -18.16
N GLY A 17 -20.26 18.88 -19.23
CA GLY A 17 -20.45 18.45 -20.61
C GLY A 17 -19.46 17.37 -21.06
N GLU A 18 -18.18 17.47 -20.67
CA GLU A 18 -17.15 16.49 -21.05
C GLU A 18 -17.41 15.12 -20.41
N ARG A 19 -17.87 15.10 -19.17
CA ARG A 19 -18.24 13.87 -18.48
C ARG A 19 -19.44 13.19 -19.17
N LEU A 20 -20.48 13.96 -19.45
CA LEU A 20 -21.66 13.47 -20.16
C LEU A 20 -21.29 12.95 -21.54
N GLU A 21 -20.40 13.62 -22.27
CA GLU A 21 -19.92 13.20 -23.58
C GLU A 21 -19.19 11.86 -23.50
N ARG A 22 -18.27 11.69 -22.57
CA ARG A 22 -17.58 10.38 -22.36
C ARG A 22 -18.55 9.26 -22.04
N MET A 23 -19.52 9.53 -21.18
CA MET A 23 -20.57 8.57 -20.83
C MET A 23 -21.39 8.18 -22.06
N ILE A 24 -21.92 9.15 -22.82
CA ILE A 24 -22.71 8.91 -24.03
C ILE A 24 -21.87 8.13 -25.06
N ALA A 25 -20.63 8.53 -25.30
CA ALA A 25 -19.74 7.86 -26.25
C ALA A 25 -19.50 6.37 -25.88
N SER A 26 -19.57 6.02 -24.59
CA SER A 26 -19.39 4.64 -24.14
C SER A 26 -20.62 3.73 -24.36
N VAL A 27 -21.81 4.32 -24.58
CA VAL A 27 -23.07 3.56 -24.71
C VAL A 27 -23.88 3.91 -25.93
N ALA A 28 -23.53 4.92 -26.72
CA ALA A 28 -24.23 5.24 -27.96
C ALA A 28 -23.96 4.15 -29.02
N SER A 29 -25.00 3.44 -29.45
CA SER A 29 -24.91 2.36 -30.41
C SER A 29 -26.15 2.37 -31.34
N ALA A 30 -26.01 1.77 -32.51
CA ALA A 30 -27.16 1.50 -33.40
C ALA A 30 -27.94 0.25 -32.98
N ASP A 31 -27.38 -0.58 -32.11
CA ASP A 31 -27.95 -1.87 -31.71
C ASP A 31 -28.98 -1.75 -30.56
N HIS A 32 -29.05 -0.58 -29.92
CA HIS A 32 -30.02 -0.30 -28.86
C HIS A 32 -30.39 1.19 -28.80
N GLN A 33 -31.57 1.48 -28.24
CA GLN A 33 -32.02 2.84 -28.00
C GLN A 33 -31.26 3.48 -26.81
N THR A 34 -30.79 4.71 -26.97
CA THR A 34 -30.24 5.49 -25.87
C THR A 34 -31.11 6.73 -25.63
N ILE A 35 -31.64 6.87 -24.40
CA ILE A 35 -32.50 7.97 -23.98
C ILE A 35 -31.81 8.75 -22.88
N VAL A 36 -31.51 10.00 -23.14
CA VAL A 36 -30.94 10.94 -22.14
C VAL A 36 -32.03 11.85 -21.63
N ILE A 37 -32.27 11.85 -20.34
CA ILE A 37 -33.25 12.76 -19.73
C ILE A 37 -32.53 14.01 -19.26
N ASP A 38 -32.70 15.10 -20.00
CA ASP A 38 -32.25 16.43 -19.56
C ASP A 38 -33.15 16.92 -18.44
N ASN A 39 -32.65 16.82 -17.22
CA ASN A 39 -33.41 17.14 -16.02
C ASN A 39 -33.25 18.63 -15.63
N GLY A 40 -33.41 19.52 -16.60
CA GLY A 40 -33.43 20.97 -16.44
C GLY A 40 -32.07 21.68 -16.62
N SER A 41 -31.29 21.27 -17.63
CA SER A 41 -29.99 21.89 -17.93
C SER A 41 -30.12 23.20 -18.78
N GLY A 42 -31.30 23.49 -19.31
CA GLY A 42 -31.50 24.67 -20.18
C GLY A 42 -30.76 24.55 -21.52
N GLY A 43 -30.76 23.37 -22.14
CA GLY A 43 -30.19 23.13 -23.46
C GLY A 43 -28.71 22.76 -23.49
N ALA A 44 -28.07 22.53 -22.32
CA ALA A 44 -26.68 22.10 -22.27
C ALA A 44 -26.53 20.65 -22.72
N VAL A 45 -27.49 19.77 -22.37
CA VAL A 45 -27.51 18.35 -22.70
C VAL A 45 -27.76 18.16 -24.22
N GLU A 46 -28.70 18.90 -24.81
CA GLU A 46 -28.97 18.82 -26.26
C GLU A 46 -27.70 19.16 -27.07
N ARG A 47 -26.91 20.16 -26.64
CA ARG A 47 -25.66 20.51 -27.33
C ARG A 47 -24.64 19.39 -27.32
N VAL A 48 -24.53 18.66 -26.23
CA VAL A 48 -23.64 17.48 -26.13
C VAL A 48 -24.15 16.33 -26.98
N CYS A 49 -25.46 16.04 -26.88
CA CYS A 49 -26.09 14.94 -27.61
C CYS A 49 -26.20 15.17 -29.12
N ALA A 50 -26.08 16.42 -29.61
CA ALA A 50 -26.12 16.73 -31.05
C ALA A 50 -25.04 16.02 -31.88
N GLY A 51 -23.92 15.62 -31.24
CA GLY A 51 -22.88 14.81 -31.86
C GLY A 51 -23.21 13.31 -32.01
N TYR A 52 -24.35 12.84 -31.48
CA TYR A 52 -24.73 11.44 -31.40
C TYR A 52 -26.15 11.21 -31.99
N PRO A 53 -26.29 11.02 -33.31
CA PRO A 53 -27.59 10.99 -34.00
C PRO A 53 -28.59 9.91 -33.52
N GLY A 54 -28.09 8.86 -32.86
CA GLY A 54 -28.90 7.76 -32.27
C GLY A 54 -29.40 8.01 -30.85
N VAL A 55 -29.08 9.16 -30.25
CA VAL A 55 -29.43 9.48 -28.87
C VAL A 55 -30.69 10.36 -28.84
N GLU A 56 -31.73 9.88 -28.17
CA GLU A 56 -32.98 10.64 -27.96
C GLU A 56 -32.84 11.47 -26.66
N VAL A 57 -33.12 12.78 -26.74
CA VAL A 57 -33.11 13.67 -25.57
C VAL A 57 -34.52 14.02 -25.13
N LEU A 58 -34.86 13.74 -23.88
CA LEU A 58 -36.12 14.14 -23.24
C LEU A 58 -35.91 15.35 -22.34
N ALA A 59 -36.03 16.55 -22.89
CA ALA A 59 -35.81 17.79 -22.15
C ALA A 59 -36.96 18.08 -21.17
N GLN A 60 -36.58 18.44 -19.92
CA GLN A 60 -37.48 18.87 -18.87
C GLN A 60 -37.26 20.35 -18.52
N GLU A 61 -38.31 21.09 -18.28
CA GLU A 61 -38.21 22.51 -17.90
C GLU A 61 -37.53 22.73 -16.54
N ARG A 62 -37.55 21.73 -15.68
CA ARG A 62 -36.97 21.77 -14.31
C ARG A 62 -36.53 20.41 -13.87
N ASN A 63 -35.65 20.37 -12.84
CA ASN A 63 -35.19 19.14 -12.20
C ASN A 63 -36.36 18.43 -11.50
N LEU A 64 -36.81 17.31 -12.06
CA LEU A 64 -37.90 16.46 -11.54
C LEU A 64 -37.43 15.51 -10.40
N GLY A 65 -36.10 15.39 -10.17
CA GLY A 65 -35.49 14.35 -9.36
C GLY A 65 -35.15 13.10 -10.18
N TYR A 66 -34.31 12.24 -9.54
CA TYR A 66 -33.83 11.02 -10.20
C TYR A 66 -34.95 10.05 -10.52
N THR A 67 -35.84 9.77 -9.56
CA THR A 67 -36.91 8.77 -9.68
C THR A 67 -37.87 9.07 -10.83
N ARG A 68 -38.36 10.32 -10.91
CA ARG A 68 -39.29 10.73 -12.00
C ARG A 68 -38.60 10.75 -13.35
N ALA A 69 -37.33 11.17 -13.41
CA ALA A 69 -36.57 11.16 -14.64
C ALA A 69 -36.42 9.73 -15.19
N ILE A 70 -36.06 8.78 -14.36
CA ILE A 70 -35.93 7.37 -14.73
C ILE A 70 -37.31 6.80 -15.14
N ASN A 71 -38.37 7.01 -14.36
CA ASN A 71 -39.72 6.51 -14.71
C ASN A 71 -40.19 7.04 -16.07
N LEU A 72 -39.89 8.30 -16.37
CA LEU A 72 -40.20 8.91 -17.68
C LEU A 72 -39.44 8.23 -18.81
N GLY A 73 -38.13 8.01 -18.62
CA GLY A 73 -37.29 7.33 -19.61
C GLY A 73 -37.71 5.88 -19.85
N VAL A 74 -38.01 5.13 -18.77
CA VAL A 74 -38.51 3.74 -18.91
C VAL A 74 -39.88 3.66 -19.57
N ALA A 75 -40.74 4.62 -19.29
CA ALA A 75 -42.04 4.69 -19.99
C ALA A 75 -41.89 4.97 -21.50
N ARG A 76 -40.89 5.79 -21.89
CA ARG A 76 -40.58 6.14 -23.29
C ARG A 76 -39.82 5.06 -24.03
N ALA A 77 -39.13 4.18 -23.29
CA ALA A 77 -38.32 3.12 -23.86
C ALA A 77 -39.12 2.19 -24.77
N ASP A 78 -38.53 1.82 -25.90
CA ASP A 78 -39.13 0.88 -26.87
C ASP A 78 -38.66 -0.57 -26.60
N GLY A 79 -37.51 -0.74 -25.94
CA GLY A 79 -36.93 -2.04 -25.63
C GLY A 79 -37.66 -2.81 -24.49
N ASP A 80 -37.70 -4.13 -24.62
CA ASP A 80 -38.22 -5.02 -23.56
C ASP A 80 -37.34 -5.06 -22.33
N ARG A 81 -36.08 -4.66 -22.47
CA ARG A 81 -35.05 -4.58 -21.42
C ARG A 81 -34.57 -3.15 -21.27
N VAL A 82 -34.44 -2.68 -20.06
CA VAL A 82 -33.94 -1.34 -19.77
C VAL A 82 -32.65 -1.40 -18.93
N VAL A 83 -31.71 -0.55 -19.32
CA VAL A 83 -30.44 -0.37 -18.58
C VAL A 83 -30.44 1.04 -18.02
N LEU A 84 -30.30 1.16 -16.69
CA LEU A 84 -30.20 2.43 -16.00
C LEU A 84 -28.73 2.73 -15.73
N LEU A 85 -28.26 3.89 -16.16
CA LEU A 85 -26.88 4.36 -15.95
C LEU A 85 -26.87 5.80 -15.46
N ASN A 86 -25.97 6.13 -14.56
CA ASN A 86 -25.73 7.51 -14.16
C ASN A 86 -24.86 8.24 -15.20
N ASP A 87 -24.93 9.57 -15.21
CA ASP A 87 -24.12 10.44 -16.10
C ASP A 87 -22.64 10.52 -15.69
N ASP A 88 -22.25 9.87 -14.59
CA ASP A 88 -20.88 9.73 -14.10
C ASP A 88 -20.32 8.30 -14.23
N CYS A 89 -20.92 7.49 -15.13
CA CYS A 89 -20.46 6.15 -15.47
C CYS A 89 -19.87 6.12 -16.89
N VAL A 90 -18.83 5.32 -17.12
CA VAL A 90 -18.26 5.03 -18.45
C VAL A 90 -18.18 3.51 -18.58
N CYS A 91 -18.87 2.95 -19.57
CA CYS A 91 -19.02 1.52 -19.76
C CYS A 91 -17.92 0.94 -20.67
N ASP A 92 -17.42 -0.25 -20.34
CA ASP A 92 -16.55 -1.00 -21.24
C ASP A 92 -17.39 -1.52 -22.46
N PRO A 93 -16.77 -1.79 -23.62
CA PRO A 93 -17.47 -2.37 -24.78
C PRO A 93 -18.19 -3.68 -24.43
N GLY A 94 -19.44 -3.82 -24.90
CA GLY A 94 -20.28 -5.00 -24.63
C GLY A 94 -21.04 -4.96 -23.31
N PHE A 95 -20.96 -3.87 -22.55
CA PHE A 95 -21.64 -3.72 -21.26
C PHE A 95 -23.17 -3.90 -21.37
N VAL A 96 -23.82 -3.20 -22.34
CA VAL A 96 -25.26 -3.21 -22.49
C VAL A 96 -25.75 -4.60 -22.89
N GLU A 97 -25.04 -5.26 -23.79
CA GLU A 97 -25.34 -6.63 -24.24
C GLU A 97 -25.20 -7.62 -23.08
N ALA A 98 -24.11 -7.54 -22.32
CA ALA A 98 -23.88 -8.46 -21.21
C ALA A 98 -24.94 -8.31 -20.11
N ILE A 99 -25.22 -7.07 -19.67
CA ILE A 99 -26.14 -6.82 -18.56
C ILE A 99 -27.60 -7.19 -18.93
N THR A 100 -27.96 -7.06 -20.20
CA THR A 100 -29.31 -7.40 -20.68
C THR A 100 -29.43 -8.89 -20.99
N ALA A 101 -28.42 -9.56 -21.50
CA ALA A 101 -28.43 -11.00 -21.81
C ALA A 101 -28.71 -11.88 -20.58
N ALA A 102 -28.30 -11.44 -19.39
CA ALA A 102 -28.51 -12.16 -18.14
C ALA A 102 -29.96 -12.08 -17.59
N LEU A 103 -30.83 -11.22 -18.15
CA LEU A 103 -32.24 -11.14 -17.76
C LEU A 103 -33.00 -12.34 -18.28
N ASP A 104 -33.66 -13.06 -17.39
CA ASP A 104 -34.55 -14.18 -17.68
C ASP A 104 -35.82 -14.08 -16.81
N PRO A 105 -36.81 -13.31 -17.25
CA PRO A 105 -38.09 -13.15 -16.52
C PRO A 105 -38.83 -14.46 -16.26
N VAL A 106 -38.67 -15.45 -17.16
CA VAL A 106 -39.31 -16.77 -17.00
C VAL A 106 -38.69 -17.55 -15.83
N ALA A 107 -37.38 -17.46 -15.68
CA ALA A 107 -36.67 -18.01 -14.50
C ALA A 107 -36.73 -17.08 -13.27
N GLY A 108 -37.41 -15.95 -13.35
CA GLY A 108 -37.57 -14.97 -12.28
C GLY A 108 -36.37 -14.02 -12.12
N VAL A 109 -35.41 -14.01 -13.03
CA VAL A 109 -34.28 -13.06 -13.02
C VAL A 109 -34.74 -11.81 -13.80
N VAL A 110 -35.27 -10.82 -13.07
CA VAL A 110 -35.82 -9.58 -13.62
C VAL A 110 -34.93 -8.36 -13.37
N MET A 111 -33.86 -8.54 -12.63
CA MET A 111 -32.85 -7.55 -12.28
C MET A 111 -31.46 -8.09 -12.58
N THR A 112 -30.58 -7.24 -13.10
CA THR A 112 -29.17 -7.56 -13.26
C THR A 112 -28.30 -6.43 -12.72
N ALA A 113 -27.20 -6.78 -12.07
CA ALA A 113 -26.23 -5.85 -11.54
C ALA A 113 -24.93 -5.91 -12.34
N GLY A 114 -24.53 -4.78 -12.94
CA GLY A 114 -23.21 -4.61 -13.52
C GLY A 114 -22.17 -4.31 -12.45
N VAL A 115 -20.90 -4.41 -12.83
CA VAL A 115 -19.74 -4.12 -11.98
C VAL A 115 -19.20 -2.75 -12.32
N MET A 116 -19.23 -1.84 -11.37
CA MET A 116 -18.60 -0.54 -11.47
C MET A 116 -17.26 -0.54 -10.76
N ARG A 117 -16.20 -0.16 -11.49
CA ARG A 117 -14.86 0.07 -10.91
C ARG A 117 -14.81 1.46 -10.30
N ASP A 118 -13.97 1.62 -9.30
CA ASP A 118 -13.63 2.95 -8.78
C ASP A 118 -12.84 3.71 -9.87
N TRP A 119 -13.37 4.83 -10.38
CA TRP A 119 -12.74 5.65 -11.43
C TRP A 119 -11.26 5.99 -11.16
N ARG A 120 -10.90 6.15 -9.90
CA ARG A 120 -9.54 6.49 -9.47
C ARG A 120 -8.64 5.27 -9.26
N ARG A 121 -9.24 4.10 -9.10
CA ARG A 121 -8.58 2.82 -8.84
C ARG A 121 -9.32 1.71 -9.55
N PRO A 122 -9.11 1.60 -10.87
CA PRO A 122 -9.87 0.66 -11.71
C PRO A 122 -9.61 -0.81 -11.36
N GLU A 123 -8.61 -1.10 -10.53
CA GLU A 123 -8.37 -2.43 -9.96
C GLU A 123 -9.36 -2.84 -8.86
N LEU A 124 -10.13 -1.87 -8.31
CA LEU A 124 -11.09 -2.09 -7.22
C LEU A 124 -12.52 -1.90 -7.68
N ILE A 125 -13.41 -2.69 -7.08
CA ILE A 125 -14.85 -2.60 -7.28
C ILE A 125 -15.39 -1.41 -6.46
N ASP A 126 -16.08 -0.45 -7.09
CA ASP A 126 -16.89 0.56 -6.41
C ASP A 126 -18.26 0.00 -6.03
N SER A 127 -18.91 -0.73 -6.94
CA SER A 127 -20.18 -1.42 -6.68
C SER A 127 -20.39 -2.57 -7.65
N ALA A 128 -20.89 -3.69 -7.15
CA ALA A 128 -21.38 -4.83 -7.92
C ALA A 128 -22.86 -5.12 -7.58
N GLY A 129 -23.63 -4.09 -7.30
CA GLY A 129 -25.00 -4.17 -6.80
C GLY A 129 -25.11 -3.72 -5.35
N MET A 130 -26.10 -4.22 -4.63
CA MET A 130 -26.36 -3.83 -3.24
C MET A 130 -26.52 -5.03 -2.31
N GLU A 131 -26.19 -4.81 -1.06
CA GLU A 131 -26.51 -5.68 0.09
C GLU A 131 -27.25 -4.88 1.17
N LEU A 132 -28.11 -5.52 1.95
CA LEU A 132 -28.92 -4.88 2.97
C LEU A 132 -28.72 -5.56 4.32
N ASP A 133 -28.63 -4.77 5.39
CA ASP A 133 -28.70 -5.33 6.74
C ASP A 133 -30.15 -5.53 7.23
N SER A 134 -30.32 -6.16 8.39
CA SER A 134 -31.63 -6.40 9.02
C SER A 134 -32.40 -5.12 9.36
N THR A 135 -31.81 -3.94 9.25
CA THR A 135 -32.46 -2.64 9.38
C THR A 135 -32.76 -2.00 8.02
N LEU A 136 -32.55 -2.74 6.92
CA LEU A 136 -32.64 -2.26 5.53
C LEU A 136 -31.66 -1.10 5.26
N LEU A 137 -30.53 -1.06 5.91
CA LEU A 137 -29.43 -0.15 5.56
C LEU A 137 -28.67 -0.74 4.38
N VAL A 138 -28.53 0.04 3.31
CA VAL A 138 -27.88 -0.38 2.06
C VAL A 138 -26.36 -0.19 2.12
N PHE A 139 -25.67 -1.13 1.51
CA PHE A 139 -24.24 -1.10 1.26
C PHE A 139 -23.97 -1.46 -0.20
N ASP A 140 -22.95 -0.86 -0.79
CA ASP A 140 -22.49 -1.26 -2.13
C ASP A 140 -21.82 -2.64 -2.00
N TYR A 141 -22.34 -3.63 -2.73
CA TYR A 141 -21.85 -5.01 -2.73
C TYR A 141 -20.45 -5.08 -3.31
N LEU A 142 -19.55 -5.84 -2.68
CA LEU A 142 -18.12 -5.99 -3.01
C LEU A 142 -17.34 -4.66 -3.02
N ASN A 143 -17.85 -3.59 -2.42
CA ASN A 143 -17.15 -2.29 -2.42
C ASN A 143 -15.75 -2.37 -1.83
N GLY A 144 -14.74 -2.01 -2.63
CA GLY A 144 -13.33 -2.00 -2.27
C GLY A 144 -12.63 -3.35 -2.35
N GLU A 145 -13.30 -4.39 -2.83
CA GLU A 145 -12.68 -5.66 -3.18
C GLU A 145 -11.97 -5.56 -4.55
N PRO A 146 -10.90 -6.34 -4.79
CA PRO A 146 -10.26 -6.37 -6.11
C PRO A 146 -11.16 -7.03 -7.16
N LEU A 147 -11.02 -6.66 -8.43
CA LEU A 147 -11.76 -7.29 -9.53
C LEU A 147 -11.56 -8.81 -9.63
N SER A 148 -10.39 -9.30 -9.20
CA SER A 148 -10.11 -10.74 -9.16
C SER A 148 -11.09 -11.53 -8.28
N ARG A 149 -11.74 -10.87 -7.32
CA ARG A 149 -12.75 -11.48 -6.45
C ARG A 149 -13.94 -12.05 -7.22
N LEU A 150 -14.30 -11.44 -8.36
CA LEU A 150 -15.39 -11.92 -9.23
C LEU A 150 -15.14 -13.33 -9.78
N ARG A 151 -13.87 -13.74 -9.93
CA ARG A 151 -13.48 -15.06 -10.45
C ARG A 151 -13.63 -16.19 -9.42
N GLU A 152 -13.81 -15.87 -8.14
CA GLU A 152 -13.89 -16.83 -7.05
C GLU A 152 -15.31 -17.36 -6.79
N GLY A 153 -16.29 -17.03 -7.66
CA GLY A 153 -17.68 -17.48 -7.53
C GLY A 153 -18.39 -16.76 -6.38
N VAL A 154 -18.61 -15.45 -6.53
CA VAL A 154 -19.37 -14.64 -5.56
C VAL A 154 -20.88 -14.85 -5.72
N ALA A 155 -21.62 -14.65 -4.62
CA ALA A 155 -23.08 -14.75 -4.63
C ALA A 155 -23.72 -13.57 -5.37
N ASP A 156 -24.95 -13.76 -5.88
CA ASP A 156 -25.74 -12.69 -6.45
C ASP A 156 -26.11 -11.64 -5.39
N PRO A 157 -26.08 -10.34 -5.72
CA PRO A 157 -26.52 -9.27 -4.82
C PRO A 157 -28.03 -9.33 -4.60
N ILE A 158 -28.52 -8.65 -3.56
CA ILE A 158 -29.95 -8.56 -3.32
C ILE A 158 -30.68 -7.81 -4.45
N GLY A 159 -29.99 -6.86 -5.08
CA GLY A 159 -30.45 -6.05 -6.20
C GLY A 159 -29.31 -5.25 -6.83
N PRO A 160 -29.54 -4.62 -7.99
CA PRO A 160 -28.55 -3.75 -8.62
C PRO A 160 -28.50 -2.38 -7.92
N SER A 161 -27.34 -1.73 -7.99
CA SER A 161 -27.22 -0.28 -7.71
C SER A 161 -27.76 0.50 -8.91
N ALA A 162 -28.45 1.61 -8.67
CA ALA A 162 -28.99 2.45 -9.74
C ALA A 162 -27.93 3.06 -10.67
N ALA A 163 -26.65 2.96 -10.35
CA ALA A 163 -25.54 3.39 -11.19
C ALA A 163 -25.29 2.45 -12.40
N ALA A 164 -25.67 1.14 -12.26
CA ALA A 164 -25.46 0.12 -13.30
C ALA A 164 -26.46 -1.02 -13.13
N ALA A 165 -27.70 -0.79 -13.59
CA ALA A 165 -28.82 -1.69 -13.35
C ALA A 165 -29.51 -2.10 -14.63
N GLY A 166 -29.69 -3.41 -14.85
CA GLY A 166 -30.61 -3.92 -15.90
C GLY A 166 -31.93 -4.38 -15.30
N PHE A 167 -33.00 -4.14 -15.98
CA PHE A 167 -34.36 -4.58 -15.61
C PHE A 167 -35.14 -5.10 -16.80
N ASP A 168 -36.01 -6.11 -16.54
CA ASP A 168 -37.14 -6.42 -17.41
C ASP A 168 -38.12 -5.25 -17.33
N ARG A 169 -38.36 -4.59 -18.49
CA ARG A 169 -39.17 -3.38 -18.55
C ARG A 169 -40.61 -3.62 -18.11
N ALA A 170 -41.21 -4.72 -18.56
CA ALA A 170 -42.60 -5.05 -18.21
C ALA A 170 -42.77 -5.24 -16.72
N THR A 171 -41.84 -5.95 -16.09
CA THR A 171 -41.83 -6.16 -14.64
C THR A 171 -41.58 -4.86 -13.89
N PHE A 172 -40.63 -4.00 -14.31
CA PHE A 172 -40.38 -2.69 -13.72
C PHE A 172 -41.66 -1.82 -13.71
N LEU A 173 -42.37 -1.76 -14.85
CA LEU A 173 -43.59 -0.97 -14.98
C LEU A 173 -44.74 -1.58 -14.17
N SER A 174 -44.87 -2.92 -14.13
CA SER A 174 -45.95 -3.61 -13.43
C SER A 174 -45.97 -3.35 -11.91
N VAL A 175 -44.82 -3.12 -11.33
CA VAL A 175 -44.68 -2.75 -9.90
C VAL A 175 -44.74 -1.23 -9.66
N GLY A 176 -44.98 -0.44 -10.73
CA GLY A 176 -45.12 1.01 -10.67
C GLY A 176 -43.80 1.78 -10.72
N GLY A 177 -42.71 1.17 -11.16
CA GLY A 177 -41.41 1.82 -11.28
C GLY A 177 -40.81 2.27 -9.93
N PHE A 178 -40.00 3.31 -9.96
CA PHE A 178 -39.49 3.94 -8.72
C PHE A 178 -40.59 4.74 -8.00
N ASP A 179 -40.52 4.77 -6.66
CA ASP A 179 -41.46 5.55 -5.83
C ASP A 179 -41.13 7.04 -5.93
N GLU A 180 -42.00 7.79 -6.63
CA GLU A 180 -41.83 9.22 -6.90
C GLU A 180 -41.89 10.14 -5.67
N ASN A 181 -42.23 9.60 -4.50
CA ASN A 181 -42.10 10.31 -3.24
C ASN A 181 -40.62 10.44 -2.78
N LEU A 182 -39.72 9.67 -3.40
CA LEU A 182 -38.28 9.76 -3.24
C LEU A 182 -37.70 10.60 -4.38
N PHE A 183 -37.16 11.77 -4.07
CA PHE A 183 -36.56 12.63 -5.10
C PHE A 183 -35.28 12.04 -5.71
N ALA A 184 -34.44 11.50 -4.85
CA ALA A 184 -33.22 10.76 -5.17
C ALA A 184 -32.72 10.06 -3.90
N TYR A 185 -32.02 8.94 -4.07
CA TYR A 185 -31.53 8.02 -3.04
C TYR A 185 -32.60 7.19 -2.38
N TRP A 186 -32.34 5.87 -2.26
CA TRP A 186 -33.20 4.84 -1.67
C TRP A 186 -34.35 4.36 -2.55
N GLU A 187 -34.54 4.92 -3.74
CA GLU A 187 -35.54 4.47 -4.72
C GLU A 187 -35.23 3.06 -5.24
N ASP A 188 -33.94 2.77 -5.43
CA ASP A 188 -33.44 1.46 -5.84
C ASP A 188 -33.70 0.41 -4.76
N VAL A 189 -33.40 0.73 -3.51
CA VAL A 189 -33.69 -0.16 -2.36
C VAL A 189 -35.18 -0.47 -2.28
N ASP A 190 -36.04 0.55 -2.43
CA ASP A 190 -37.48 0.35 -2.39
C ASP A 190 -38.00 -0.54 -3.52
N LEU A 191 -37.52 -0.32 -4.75
CA LEU A 191 -37.90 -1.14 -5.90
C LEU A 191 -37.43 -2.59 -5.73
N VAL A 192 -36.17 -2.79 -5.34
CA VAL A 192 -35.60 -4.12 -5.09
C VAL A 192 -36.43 -4.87 -4.05
N LEU A 193 -36.79 -4.23 -2.93
CA LEU A 193 -37.62 -4.87 -1.90
C LEU A 193 -39.00 -5.26 -2.41
N ARG A 194 -39.62 -4.44 -3.29
CA ARG A 194 -40.92 -4.78 -3.92
C ARG A 194 -40.80 -5.99 -4.83
N LEU A 195 -39.77 -6.04 -5.68
CA LEU A 195 -39.50 -7.15 -6.60
C LEU A 195 -39.14 -8.43 -5.85
N ARG A 196 -38.27 -8.34 -4.84
CA ARG A 196 -37.86 -9.50 -4.03
C ARG A 196 -39.05 -10.12 -3.27
N ARG A 197 -40.02 -9.30 -2.80
CA ARG A 197 -41.26 -9.81 -2.20
C ARG A 197 -42.14 -10.63 -3.16
N LEU A 198 -42.04 -10.38 -4.45
CA LEU A 198 -42.70 -11.15 -5.49
C LEU A 198 -41.91 -12.41 -5.91
N GLY A 199 -40.82 -12.71 -5.20
CA GLY A 199 -39.94 -13.86 -5.49
C GLY A 199 -38.97 -13.62 -6.63
N MET A 200 -38.88 -12.42 -7.15
CA MET A 200 -37.98 -12.06 -8.26
C MET A 200 -36.52 -11.97 -7.77
N ARG A 201 -35.58 -12.26 -8.66
CA ARG A 201 -34.14 -12.36 -8.34
C ARG A 201 -33.32 -11.33 -9.12
N CYS A 202 -32.15 -11.03 -8.59
CA CYS A 202 -31.09 -10.30 -9.25
C CYS A 202 -29.97 -11.27 -9.65
N ALA A 203 -29.34 -11.09 -10.79
CA ALA A 203 -28.11 -11.77 -11.17
C ALA A 203 -26.95 -10.76 -11.23
N LEU A 204 -25.80 -11.12 -10.69
CA LEU A 204 -24.56 -10.40 -10.93
C LEU A 204 -24.04 -10.73 -12.34
N VAL A 205 -23.60 -9.73 -13.08
CA VAL A 205 -23.02 -9.88 -14.42
C VAL A 205 -21.58 -9.41 -14.41
N PRO A 206 -20.62 -10.31 -14.13
CA PRO A 206 -19.20 -9.97 -14.02
C PRO A 206 -18.58 -9.42 -15.30
N GLU A 207 -19.17 -9.67 -16.45
CA GLU A 207 -18.72 -9.21 -17.77
C GLU A 207 -19.22 -7.79 -18.09
N ALA A 208 -20.27 -7.31 -17.42
CA ALA A 208 -20.79 -5.95 -17.58
C ALA A 208 -19.98 -4.99 -16.66
N ILE A 209 -18.84 -4.52 -17.16
CA ILE A 209 -17.89 -3.70 -16.42
C ILE A 209 -17.92 -2.26 -16.91
N GLY A 210 -17.80 -1.29 -15.98
CA GLY A 210 -17.65 0.13 -16.28
C GLY A 210 -16.93 0.86 -15.16
N ASP A 211 -16.57 2.11 -15.38
CA ASP A 211 -15.97 3.00 -14.40
C ASP A 211 -17.01 3.98 -13.84
N HIS A 212 -16.94 4.32 -12.54
CA HIS A 212 -17.88 5.21 -11.88
C HIS A 212 -17.15 6.34 -11.12
N GLU A 213 -17.41 7.58 -11.54
CA GLU A 213 -16.90 8.80 -10.87
C GLU A 213 -17.82 9.21 -9.70
N HIS A 214 -17.75 8.44 -8.63
CA HIS A 214 -18.66 8.49 -7.49
C HIS A 214 -18.92 9.90 -6.92
N SER A 215 -20.21 10.28 -6.80
CA SER A 215 -20.69 11.54 -6.19
C SER A 215 -20.32 12.83 -6.95
N ALA A 216 -20.10 12.77 -8.23
CA ALA A 216 -19.73 13.93 -9.06
C ALA A 216 -20.79 15.04 -9.04
N THR A 217 -22.09 14.71 -9.00
CA THR A 217 -23.19 15.68 -9.15
C THR A 217 -23.55 16.48 -7.90
N LEU A 218 -23.64 15.86 -6.72
CA LEU A 218 -24.07 16.56 -5.47
C LEU A 218 -22.97 16.80 -4.45
N GLY A 219 -21.77 16.26 -4.66
CA GLY A 219 -20.64 16.33 -3.74
C GLY A 219 -20.85 15.52 -2.46
N SER A 220 -19.83 14.79 -2.04
CA SER A 220 -19.86 14.02 -0.79
C SER A 220 -19.99 14.92 0.45
N GLY A 221 -20.97 14.63 1.33
CA GLY A 221 -21.17 15.36 2.59
C GLY A 221 -21.89 16.70 2.45
N SER A 222 -22.39 17.08 1.26
CA SER A 222 -23.16 18.31 1.10
C SER A 222 -24.46 18.29 1.91
N VAL A 223 -24.93 19.47 2.34
CA VAL A 223 -26.17 19.64 3.10
C VAL A 223 -27.36 19.04 2.35
N ARG A 224 -27.44 19.25 1.03
CA ARG A 224 -28.51 18.73 0.18
C ARG A 224 -28.47 17.20 0.07
N LYS A 225 -27.30 16.62 -0.18
CA LYS A 225 -27.13 15.15 -0.22
C LYS A 225 -27.49 14.51 1.11
N ASN A 226 -26.97 15.04 2.23
CA ASN A 226 -27.26 14.51 3.55
C ASN A 226 -28.76 14.61 3.91
N TYR A 227 -29.42 15.68 3.49
CA TYR A 227 -30.86 15.81 3.66
C TYR A 227 -31.64 14.75 2.89
N LEU A 228 -31.34 14.55 1.58
CA LEU A 228 -32.01 13.58 0.72
C LEU A 228 -31.76 12.13 1.20
N MET A 229 -30.51 11.80 1.52
CA MET A 229 -30.15 10.50 2.13
C MET A 229 -30.91 10.25 3.43
N GLY A 230 -31.02 11.28 4.28
CA GLY A 230 -31.82 11.20 5.51
C GLY A 230 -33.30 11.03 5.24
N TYR A 231 -33.85 11.77 4.27
CA TYR A 231 -35.27 11.71 3.92
C TYR A 231 -35.67 10.31 3.43
N GLY A 232 -34.95 9.77 2.44
CA GLY A 232 -35.20 8.43 1.94
C GLY A 232 -35.06 7.36 3.04
N ARG A 233 -34.03 7.49 3.90
CA ARG A 233 -33.86 6.58 5.04
C ARG A 233 -35.07 6.60 6.00
N GLY A 234 -35.52 7.79 6.41
CA GLY A 234 -36.68 7.93 7.28
C GLY A 234 -37.98 7.42 6.63
N TYR A 235 -38.12 7.67 5.32
CA TYR A 235 -39.24 7.18 4.52
C TYR A 235 -39.31 5.66 4.50
N LEU A 236 -38.19 4.97 4.19
CA LEU A 236 -38.11 3.51 4.17
C LEU A 236 -38.35 2.87 5.54
N LEU A 237 -37.76 3.45 6.61
CA LEU A 237 -37.97 2.94 7.97
C LEU A 237 -39.46 2.83 8.32
N ARG A 238 -40.29 3.78 7.90
CA ARG A 238 -41.73 3.74 8.10
C ARG A 238 -42.46 2.91 7.06
N LYS A 239 -42.20 3.12 5.76
CA LYS A 239 -42.85 2.41 4.66
C LYS A 239 -42.73 0.88 4.81
N TRP A 240 -41.57 0.41 5.23
CA TRP A 240 -41.29 -1.02 5.39
C TRP A 240 -41.45 -1.56 6.83
N GLY A 241 -42.00 -0.77 7.75
CA GLY A 241 -42.26 -1.21 9.12
C GLY A 241 -41.01 -1.73 9.86
N VAL A 242 -39.83 -1.13 9.62
CA VAL A 242 -38.53 -1.58 10.16
C VAL A 242 -38.49 -1.42 11.69
N ILE A 243 -39.13 -0.37 12.21
CA ILE A 243 -39.14 -0.05 13.63
C ILE A 243 -40.14 -0.92 14.36
N THR A 244 -39.69 -2.01 14.93
CA THR A 244 -40.44 -2.90 15.83
C THR A 244 -39.78 -2.96 17.19
N PRO A 245 -40.48 -3.35 18.30
CA PRO A 245 -39.87 -3.45 19.63
C PRO A 245 -38.55 -4.30 19.62
N ARG A 246 -38.51 -5.36 18.83
CA ARG A 246 -37.31 -6.24 18.73
C ARG A 246 -36.15 -5.58 17.99
N ARG A 247 -36.44 -4.78 16.96
CA ARG A 247 -35.40 -4.14 16.10
C ARG A 247 -35.02 -2.74 16.56
N LEU A 248 -35.83 -2.10 17.36
CA LEU A 248 -35.66 -0.72 17.81
C LEU A 248 -34.26 -0.42 18.39
N PRO A 249 -33.65 -1.27 19.27
CA PRO A 249 -32.35 -0.98 19.81
C PRO A 249 -31.26 -0.95 18.71
N GLY A 250 -31.29 -1.91 17.76
CA GLY A 250 -30.37 -1.98 16.65
C GLY A 250 -30.55 -0.84 15.65
N VAL A 251 -31.79 -0.45 15.34
CA VAL A 251 -32.08 0.69 14.48
C VAL A 251 -31.57 1.99 15.13
N LEU A 252 -31.89 2.23 16.42
CA LEU A 252 -31.43 3.43 17.13
C LEU A 252 -29.90 3.54 17.16
N LEU A 253 -29.22 2.45 17.47
CA LEU A 253 -27.75 2.42 17.50
C LEU A 253 -27.15 2.82 16.13
N ARG A 254 -27.69 2.25 15.02
CA ARG A 254 -27.22 2.57 13.68
C ARG A 254 -27.54 4.00 13.26
N GLU A 255 -28.76 4.46 13.51
CA GLU A 255 -29.15 5.83 13.16
C GLU A 255 -28.37 6.87 13.97
N LEU A 256 -28.11 6.63 15.26
CA LEU A 256 -27.25 7.48 16.06
C LEU A 256 -25.82 7.52 15.53
N ALA A 257 -25.24 6.36 15.19
CA ALA A 257 -23.90 6.29 14.60
C ALA A 257 -23.82 7.05 13.26
N LEU A 258 -24.83 6.90 12.39
CA LEU A 258 -24.91 7.60 11.11
C LEU A 258 -25.05 9.12 11.30
N CYS A 259 -25.94 9.56 12.19
CA CYS A 259 -26.16 10.97 12.47
C CYS A 259 -24.94 11.61 13.14
N ALA A 260 -24.31 10.93 14.10
CA ALA A 260 -23.07 11.38 14.72
C ALA A 260 -21.94 11.48 13.70
N GLY A 261 -21.81 10.47 12.80
CA GLY A 261 -20.88 10.51 11.69
C GLY A 261 -21.10 11.74 10.80
N GLN A 262 -22.33 12.02 10.40
CA GLN A 262 -22.66 13.22 9.60
C GLN A 262 -22.39 14.53 10.34
N ALA A 263 -22.73 14.62 11.62
CA ALA A 263 -22.48 15.82 12.42
C ALA A 263 -20.99 16.13 12.57
N VAL A 264 -20.19 15.12 12.88
CA VAL A 264 -18.73 15.27 13.10
C VAL A 264 -17.98 15.44 11.79
N VAL A 265 -18.38 14.66 10.79
CA VAL A 265 -17.69 14.48 9.53
C VAL A 265 -18.08 15.54 8.53
N ASP A 266 -19.36 15.70 8.27
CA ASP A 266 -19.88 16.63 7.26
C ASP A 266 -20.26 17.98 7.90
N ARG A 267 -20.11 18.08 9.21
CA ARG A 267 -20.40 19.28 10.02
C ARG A 267 -21.80 19.85 9.78
N ASN A 268 -22.78 18.98 9.55
CA ASN A 268 -24.17 19.38 9.41
C ASN A 268 -25.14 18.33 9.96
N LEU A 269 -26.36 18.77 10.30
CA LEU A 269 -27.44 17.94 10.83
C LEU A 269 -28.59 17.78 9.82
N ALA A 270 -28.35 18.06 8.53
CA ALA A 270 -29.39 17.99 7.50
C ALA A 270 -29.98 16.58 7.37
N GLY A 271 -29.17 15.54 7.55
CA GLY A 271 -29.63 14.16 7.53
C GLY A 271 -30.60 13.81 8.65
N VAL A 272 -30.44 14.40 9.83
CA VAL A 272 -31.42 14.24 10.96
C VAL A 272 -32.76 14.82 10.58
N ARG A 273 -32.77 16.06 10.03
CA ARG A 273 -34.01 16.73 9.57
C ARG A 273 -34.68 15.95 8.44
N GLY A 274 -33.86 15.43 7.51
CA GLY A 274 -34.33 14.57 6.42
C GLY A 274 -35.06 13.34 6.98
N ARG A 275 -34.44 12.57 7.88
CA ARG A 275 -35.06 11.37 8.49
C ARG A 275 -36.41 11.62 9.09
N PHE A 276 -36.49 12.68 9.86
CA PHE A 276 -37.76 13.03 10.51
C PHE A 276 -38.87 13.40 9.51
N ARG A 277 -38.54 14.17 8.47
CA ARG A 277 -39.50 14.51 7.40
C ARG A 277 -39.89 13.30 6.57
N GLY A 278 -38.92 12.49 6.13
CA GLY A 278 -39.17 11.28 5.37
C GLY A 278 -40.05 10.29 6.13
N TYR A 279 -39.75 10.08 7.41
CA TYR A 279 -40.60 9.23 8.28
C TYR A 279 -42.04 9.70 8.32
N ARG A 280 -42.29 11.01 8.41
CA ARG A 280 -43.65 11.57 8.41
C ARG A 280 -44.34 11.51 7.06
N ALA A 281 -43.59 11.60 5.99
CA ALA A 281 -44.13 11.61 4.62
C ALA A 281 -44.54 10.22 4.12
N ALA A 282 -44.02 9.14 4.67
CA ALA A 282 -44.37 7.78 4.26
C ALA A 282 -45.82 7.46 4.63
N ALA A 283 -46.66 7.32 3.62
CA ALA A 283 -48.01 6.82 3.74
C ALA A 283 -48.02 5.31 3.49
N HIS A 284 -48.99 4.59 4.08
CA HIS A 284 -49.22 3.16 3.81
C HIS A 284 -48.03 2.24 4.20
N PRO A 285 -47.78 2.00 5.48
CA PRO A 285 -46.72 1.12 5.92
C PRO A 285 -46.97 -0.32 5.41
N GLN A 286 -45.96 -0.87 4.79
CA GLN A 286 -45.91 -2.28 4.38
C GLN A 286 -45.39 -3.13 5.54
N ARG A 287 -45.58 -4.44 5.49
CA ARG A 287 -44.96 -5.34 6.46
C ARG A 287 -43.47 -5.51 6.13
N TYR A 288 -42.66 -5.56 7.19
CA TYR A 288 -41.25 -5.88 7.05
C TYR A 288 -41.08 -7.22 6.33
N PRO A 289 -40.17 -7.32 5.36
CA PRO A 289 -39.98 -8.54 4.55
C PRO A 289 -39.18 -9.60 5.33
N GLU A 290 -39.79 -10.24 6.36
CA GLU A 290 -39.13 -11.23 7.22
C GLU A 290 -38.68 -12.50 6.49
N SER A 291 -39.28 -12.79 5.33
CA SER A 291 -38.96 -13.96 4.50
C SER A 291 -37.83 -13.73 3.50
N LEU A 292 -37.32 -12.49 3.40
CA LEU A 292 -36.21 -12.21 2.50
C LEU A 292 -34.88 -12.59 3.16
N ASP A 293 -34.11 -13.41 2.44
CA ASP A 293 -32.72 -13.57 2.71
C ASP A 293 -31.99 -12.28 2.33
N LEU A 294 -31.56 -11.52 3.34
CA LEU A 294 -30.87 -10.24 3.15
C LEU A 294 -29.35 -10.44 3.02
N GLY A 295 -28.86 -11.69 3.05
CA GLY A 295 -27.45 -12.00 3.07
C GLY A 295 -26.76 -11.68 4.40
N GLU A 296 -25.47 -11.95 4.48
CA GLU A 296 -24.62 -11.59 5.63
C GLU A 296 -24.13 -10.14 5.51
N ALA A 297 -25.00 -9.20 5.81
CA ALA A 297 -24.62 -7.80 5.78
C ALA A 297 -23.60 -7.46 6.89
N PRO A 298 -22.62 -6.57 6.63
CA PRO A 298 -21.56 -6.27 7.57
C PRO A 298 -22.10 -5.71 8.89
N GLY A 299 -21.53 -6.16 10.01
CA GLY A 299 -21.87 -5.65 11.34
C GLY A 299 -21.59 -4.15 11.50
N ALA A 300 -22.18 -3.51 12.51
CA ALA A 300 -22.07 -2.05 12.72
C ALA A 300 -20.61 -1.56 12.84
N LEU A 301 -19.72 -2.33 13.45
CA LEU A 301 -18.27 -2.02 13.55
C LEU A 301 -17.58 -2.11 12.18
N GLU A 302 -17.90 -3.10 11.40
CA GLU A 302 -17.36 -3.24 10.06
C GLU A 302 -17.89 -2.14 9.13
N THR A 303 -19.16 -1.79 9.25
CA THR A 303 -19.77 -0.62 8.58
C THR A 303 -19.03 0.67 8.90
N LEU A 304 -18.71 0.88 10.17
CA LEU A 304 -17.94 2.06 10.60
C LEU A 304 -16.52 2.02 10.05
N ARG A 305 -15.86 0.86 10.08
CA ARG A 305 -14.52 0.65 9.48
C ARG A 305 -14.53 0.90 7.97
N ARG A 306 -15.49 0.35 7.22
CA ARG A 306 -15.65 0.58 5.77
C ARG A 306 -15.89 2.05 5.46
N ARG A 307 -16.70 2.77 6.24
CA ARG A 307 -16.90 4.22 6.09
C ARG A 307 -15.66 5.05 6.41
N LEU A 308 -14.92 4.69 7.45
CA LEU A 308 -13.67 5.36 7.78
C LEU A 308 -12.61 5.11 6.70
N ARG A 309 -12.53 3.88 6.18
CA ARG A 309 -11.68 3.51 5.03
C ARG A 309 -12.09 4.27 3.75
N ARG A 310 -13.37 4.29 3.41
CA ARG A 310 -13.89 5.04 2.24
C ARG A 310 -13.59 6.54 2.33
N ARG A 311 -13.53 7.09 3.52
CA ARG A 311 -13.26 8.51 3.74
C ARG A 311 -11.79 8.87 3.61
N SER A 312 -10.89 8.02 4.04
CA SER A 312 -9.46 8.16 3.74
C SER A 312 -9.23 8.08 2.23
N ARG A 313 -9.99 7.24 1.54
CA ARG A 313 -10.00 7.05 0.09
C ARG A 313 -10.53 8.26 -0.69
N LEU A 314 -11.62 8.90 -0.24
CA LEU A 314 -12.20 10.10 -0.88
C LEU A 314 -11.40 11.39 -0.63
N ARG A 315 -10.50 11.37 0.34
CA ARG A 315 -9.58 12.49 0.63
C ARG A 315 -8.25 12.39 -0.10
N ALA A 316 -7.86 11.20 -0.54
CA ALA A 316 -6.92 11.08 -1.62
C ALA A 316 -7.62 11.73 -2.83
N GLY A 317 -7.16 12.91 -3.23
CA GLY A 317 -7.61 13.62 -4.44
C GLY A 317 -7.56 12.70 -5.66
N PRO A 318 -7.98 13.12 -6.85
CA PRO A 318 -7.72 12.36 -8.06
C PRO A 318 -6.24 11.99 -8.00
N ARG A 319 -5.90 10.74 -8.38
CA ARG A 319 -4.52 10.43 -8.71
C ARG A 319 -4.11 11.57 -9.63
N ALA A 320 -3.36 12.50 -9.09
CA ALA A 320 -2.64 13.42 -9.93
C ALA A 320 -1.92 12.52 -10.92
N ALA A 321 -1.82 12.89 -12.18
CA ALA A 321 -1.03 12.12 -13.15
C ALA A 321 0.41 11.88 -12.64
N GLU A 322 0.77 12.43 -11.48
CA GLU A 322 2.06 12.43 -10.82
C GLU A 322 1.91 12.19 -9.31
N LEU A 323 2.48 11.08 -8.81
CA LEU A 323 2.53 10.74 -7.38
C LEU A 323 3.52 11.68 -6.65
N ARG A 324 3.05 12.46 -5.68
CA ARG A 324 3.91 13.31 -4.85
C ARG A 324 4.37 12.53 -3.64
N SER A 325 5.65 12.23 -3.59
CA SER A 325 6.27 11.41 -2.55
C SER A 325 7.21 12.23 -1.68
N LEU A 326 7.16 12.00 -0.36
CA LEU A 326 8.08 12.59 0.61
C LEU A 326 8.83 11.47 1.32
N ALA A 327 10.16 11.39 1.13
CA ALA A 327 11.02 10.46 1.83
C ALA A 327 11.86 11.18 2.89
N VAL A 328 11.91 10.65 4.11
CA VAL A 328 12.65 11.26 5.23
C VAL A 328 13.72 10.29 5.72
N PHE A 329 14.98 10.69 5.61
CA PHE A 329 16.15 9.91 5.98
C PHE A 329 16.68 10.31 7.36
N HIS A 330 17.35 9.39 8.05
CA HIS A 330 17.98 9.64 9.35
C HIS A 330 19.47 9.98 9.25
N LEU A 331 20.06 9.86 8.08
CA LEU A 331 21.44 10.22 7.75
C LEU A 331 21.46 11.09 6.50
N ALA A 332 22.36 12.07 6.49
CA ALA A 332 22.55 12.96 5.35
C ALA A 332 23.48 12.35 4.28
N ASP A 333 24.27 11.35 4.65
CA ASP A 333 25.18 10.66 3.76
C ASP A 333 24.65 9.33 3.27
N THR A 334 25.22 8.84 2.18
CA THR A 334 24.91 7.53 1.65
C THR A 334 25.18 6.43 2.66
N SER A 335 24.21 5.56 2.85
CA SER A 335 24.21 4.50 3.85
C SER A 335 23.60 3.21 3.30
N GLY A 336 23.61 2.13 4.09
CA GLY A 336 22.93 0.89 3.73
C GLY A 336 21.47 1.09 3.29
N PRO A 337 20.64 1.80 4.07
CA PRO A 337 19.25 2.09 3.70
C PRO A 337 19.10 2.88 2.39
N SER A 338 19.93 3.92 2.16
CA SER A 338 19.84 4.70 0.91
C SER A 338 20.17 3.86 -0.32
N ARG A 339 21.22 3.02 -0.23
CA ARG A 339 21.57 2.06 -1.28
C ARG A 339 20.51 0.99 -1.50
N SER A 340 19.85 0.56 -0.44
CA SER A 340 18.78 -0.44 -0.52
C SER A 340 17.53 0.09 -1.22
N LEU A 341 17.29 1.40 -1.15
CA LEU A 341 16.10 2.06 -1.70
C LEU A 341 16.37 2.82 -3.00
N GLU A 342 17.57 2.78 -3.56
CA GLU A 342 17.96 3.56 -4.76
C GLU A 342 16.99 3.38 -5.93
N ALA A 343 16.71 2.13 -6.32
CA ALA A 343 15.74 1.83 -7.38
C ALA A 343 14.31 2.25 -7.03
N ALA A 344 13.93 2.14 -5.76
CA ALA A 344 12.62 2.54 -5.26
C ALA A 344 12.43 4.06 -5.28
N LEU A 345 13.46 4.82 -4.91
CA LEU A 345 13.44 6.28 -4.97
C LEU A 345 13.43 6.77 -6.42
N ALA A 346 14.20 6.15 -7.32
CA ALA A 346 14.17 6.45 -8.75
C ALA A 346 12.78 6.18 -9.35
N TRP A 347 12.14 5.08 -8.95
CA TRP A 347 10.77 4.78 -9.36
C TRP A 347 9.78 5.82 -8.84
N LEU A 348 9.82 6.19 -7.54
CA LEU A 348 8.95 7.23 -6.98
C LEU A 348 9.10 8.58 -7.71
N ALA A 349 10.33 8.94 -8.09
CA ALA A 349 10.61 10.13 -8.88
C ALA A 349 10.02 10.05 -10.30
N GLY A 350 10.03 8.85 -10.91
CA GLY A 350 9.46 8.60 -12.23
C GLY A 350 7.92 8.58 -12.26
N GLU A 351 7.27 8.20 -11.15
CA GLU A 351 5.81 8.23 -11.01
C GLU A 351 5.25 9.65 -10.76
N GLY A 352 6.15 10.64 -10.54
CA GLY A 352 5.72 12.01 -10.32
C GLY A 352 6.80 12.89 -9.71
N SER A 353 6.62 13.38 -8.48
CA SER A 353 7.61 14.19 -7.79
C SER A 353 8.08 13.51 -6.50
N LEU A 354 9.40 13.48 -6.30
CA LEU A 354 10.03 13.00 -5.08
C LEU A 354 10.75 14.15 -4.36
N GLU A 355 10.34 14.41 -3.12
CA GLU A 355 11.12 15.23 -2.20
C GLU A 355 11.80 14.34 -1.16
N VAL A 356 13.07 14.65 -0.87
CA VAL A 356 13.87 13.94 0.13
C VAL A 356 14.31 14.91 1.20
N VAL A 357 14.03 14.55 2.45
CA VAL A 357 14.43 15.33 3.63
C VAL A 357 15.55 14.61 4.36
N ILE A 358 16.65 15.33 4.63
CA ILE A 358 17.85 14.81 5.31
C ILE A 358 18.21 15.67 6.53
N PRO A 359 18.85 15.10 7.56
CA PRO A 359 19.30 15.83 8.74
C PRO A 359 20.60 16.62 8.41
N GLY A 360 20.51 17.94 8.24
CA GLY A 360 21.68 18.76 7.89
C GLY A 360 22.16 18.55 6.46
N SER A 361 23.48 18.76 6.22
CA SER A 361 24.12 18.61 4.90
C SER A 361 24.87 17.28 4.79
N GLY A 362 24.87 16.68 3.60
CA GLY A 362 25.59 15.43 3.30
C GLY A 362 25.52 15.11 1.81
N ASN A 363 26.18 14.00 1.40
CA ASN A 363 26.35 13.62 0.00
C ASN A 363 25.14 12.89 -0.63
N LEU A 364 24.10 12.59 0.14
CA LEU A 364 22.92 11.89 -0.38
C LEU A 364 22.24 12.67 -1.52
N GLY A 365 22.27 14.02 -1.46
CA GLY A 365 21.76 14.87 -2.50
C GLY A 365 22.51 14.75 -3.83
N GLU A 366 23.84 14.56 -3.78
CA GLU A 366 24.68 14.39 -4.97
C GLU A 366 24.38 13.03 -5.65
N VAL A 367 24.12 11.99 -4.84
CA VAL A 367 23.84 10.63 -5.35
C VAL A 367 22.45 10.53 -5.97
N LEU A 368 21.46 11.23 -5.43
CA LEU A 368 20.10 11.27 -5.98
C LEU A 368 20.00 12.18 -7.23
N GLY A 369 20.95 13.11 -7.39
CA GLY A 369 21.05 13.98 -8.55
C GLY A 369 19.79 14.81 -8.81
N GLU A 370 19.43 14.95 -10.09
CA GLU A 370 18.24 15.68 -10.51
C GLU A 370 16.91 14.93 -10.28
N GLN A 371 16.97 13.67 -9.85
CA GLN A 371 15.80 12.83 -9.68
C GLN A 371 14.93 13.23 -8.48
N ALA A 372 15.51 13.92 -7.49
CA ALA A 372 14.79 14.30 -6.29
C ALA A 372 15.19 15.68 -5.78
N VAL A 373 14.22 16.42 -5.24
CA VAL A 373 14.49 17.67 -4.53
C VAL A 373 14.93 17.34 -3.10
N VAL A 374 16.23 17.52 -2.80
CA VAL A 374 16.78 17.22 -1.47
C VAL A 374 16.79 18.48 -0.60
N GLN A 375 16.15 18.37 0.58
CA GLN A 375 16.04 19.47 1.53
C GLN A 375 16.69 19.12 2.88
N PRO A 376 17.71 19.86 3.32
CA PRO A 376 18.26 19.72 4.67
C PRO A 376 17.32 20.36 5.71
N LEU A 377 17.06 19.65 6.81
CA LEU A 377 16.31 20.15 7.95
C LEU A 377 17.02 19.84 9.26
N ASP A 378 16.74 20.61 10.31
CA ASP A 378 17.25 20.36 11.66
C ASP A 378 16.33 19.39 12.41
N TYR A 379 16.70 18.11 12.42
CA TYR A 379 16.09 17.05 13.22
C TYR A 379 17.10 15.93 13.47
N GLU A 380 16.81 15.05 14.41
CA GLU A 380 17.67 13.92 14.73
C GLU A 380 16.85 12.64 14.92
N ALA A 381 17.42 11.50 14.49
CA ALA A 381 16.88 10.20 14.84
C ALA A 381 16.94 9.97 16.35
N LEU A 382 16.04 9.16 16.89
CA LEU A 382 16.09 8.76 18.29
C LEU A 382 17.42 8.07 18.59
N THR A 383 18.17 8.63 19.50
CA THR A 383 19.41 8.05 20.02
C THR A 383 19.18 7.54 21.44
N LYS A 384 20.20 6.92 22.05
CA LYS A 384 20.12 6.57 23.48
C LYS A 384 19.90 7.85 24.29
N PRO A 385 18.78 7.98 25.03
CA PRO A 385 18.62 9.12 25.92
C PRO A 385 19.70 9.10 27.01
N ASP A 386 20.15 10.26 27.41
CA ASP A 386 20.95 10.39 28.62
C ASP A 386 20.19 9.75 29.79
N PRO A 387 20.86 9.01 30.67
CA PRO A 387 20.18 8.35 31.77
C PRO A 387 19.53 9.38 32.71
N GLY A 388 18.24 9.14 33.06
CA GLY A 388 17.47 9.92 33.99
C GLY A 388 16.35 10.74 33.40
N PHE A 389 15.52 11.32 34.29
CA PHE A 389 14.29 12.06 33.91
C PHE A 389 14.56 13.28 33.02
N ARG A 390 15.69 13.94 33.20
CA ARG A 390 16.07 15.11 32.36
C ARG A 390 16.38 14.70 30.90
N GLY A 391 17.01 13.53 30.72
CA GLY A 391 17.27 12.96 29.39
C GLY A 391 15.96 12.62 28.67
N LEU A 392 15.05 11.93 29.35
CA LEU A 392 13.72 11.59 28.83
C LEU A 392 12.90 12.83 28.49
N ALA A 393 12.91 13.87 29.34
CA ALA A 393 12.19 15.12 29.08
C ALA A 393 12.77 15.85 27.86
N ARG A 394 14.09 15.84 27.66
CA ARG A 394 14.74 16.42 26.48
C ARG A 394 14.33 15.70 25.19
N GLU A 395 14.34 14.36 25.21
CA GLU A 395 13.92 13.55 24.06
C GLU A 395 12.43 13.76 23.71
N ALA A 396 11.57 13.81 24.73
CA ALA A 396 10.14 14.11 24.52
C ALA A 396 9.94 15.52 23.93
N GLY A 397 10.68 16.53 24.42
CA GLY A 397 10.65 17.88 23.85
C GLY A 397 11.12 17.93 22.41
N ARG A 398 12.17 17.17 22.08
CA ARG A 398 12.70 17.02 20.71
C ARG A 398 11.68 16.37 19.80
N LEU A 399 11.08 15.25 20.22
CA LEU A 399 10.02 14.57 19.47
C LEU A 399 8.86 15.52 19.14
N VAL A 400 8.41 16.32 20.11
CA VAL A 400 7.32 17.30 19.86
C VAL A 400 7.75 18.38 18.87
N ARG A 401 8.99 18.88 18.93
CA ARG A 401 9.54 19.85 17.97
C ARG A 401 9.57 19.22 16.58
N ASP A 402 10.12 18.02 16.44
CA ASP A 402 10.29 17.34 15.15
C ASP A 402 8.92 16.98 14.52
N VAL A 403 7.95 16.53 15.32
CA VAL A 403 6.57 16.36 14.85
C VAL A 403 5.98 17.66 14.29
N ARG A 404 6.21 18.81 14.95
CA ARG A 404 5.73 20.13 14.44
C ARG A 404 6.42 20.50 13.12
N THR A 405 7.73 20.24 13.00
CA THR A 405 8.50 20.47 11.79
C THR A 405 7.97 19.64 10.64
N PHE A 406 7.83 18.32 10.80
CA PHE A 406 7.33 17.45 9.75
C PHE A 406 5.86 17.72 9.41
N ARG A 407 5.01 18.08 10.36
CA ARG A 407 3.63 18.52 10.08
C ARG A 407 3.60 19.76 9.17
N ARG A 408 4.50 20.72 9.39
CA ARG A 408 4.62 21.90 8.53
C ARG A 408 5.04 21.50 7.12
N VAL A 409 6.09 20.69 6.96
CA VAL A 409 6.55 20.18 5.66
C VAL A 409 5.43 19.46 4.92
N ILE A 410 4.74 18.52 5.58
CA ILE A 410 3.65 17.76 4.97
C ILE A 410 2.49 18.67 4.52
N ARG A 411 2.16 19.70 5.28
CA ARG A 411 1.12 20.68 4.91
C ARG A 411 1.50 21.55 3.71
N GLU A 412 2.76 21.99 3.66
CA GLU A 412 3.28 22.83 2.59
C GLU A 412 3.41 22.05 1.29
N ARG A 413 3.92 20.83 1.37
CA ARG A 413 4.24 19.99 0.21
C ARG A 413 3.08 19.12 -0.26
N ARG A 414 2.14 18.82 0.64
CA ARG A 414 0.95 17.99 0.36
C ARG A 414 1.28 16.67 -0.34
N PRO A 415 2.23 15.86 0.19
CA PRO A 415 2.56 14.59 -0.43
C PRO A 415 1.36 13.65 -0.38
N ASP A 416 1.28 12.75 -1.35
CA ASP A 416 0.27 11.71 -1.40
C ASP A 416 0.70 10.50 -0.55
N VAL A 417 2.02 10.33 -0.35
CA VAL A 417 2.61 9.29 0.51
C VAL A 417 3.88 9.80 1.22
N VAL A 418 4.10 9.35 2.45
CA VAL A 418 5.30 9.65 3.24
C VAL A 418 6.06 8.37 3.56
N LEU A 419 7.34 8.32 3.20
CA LEU A 419 8.28 7.24 3.53
C LEU A 419 9.22 7.69 4.64
N ALA A 420 9.19 7.03 5.80
CA ALA A 420 10.23 7.17 6.82
C ALA A 420 11.30 6.07 6.62
N VAL A 421 12.55 6.47 6.38
CA VAL A 421 13.63 5.52 6.05
C VAL A 421 14.35 5.06 7.31
N THR A 422 13.63 4.79 8.38
CA THR A 422 14.06 4.13 9.62
C THR A 422 12.90 4.14 10.63
N THR A 423 12.87 3.18 11.50
CA THR A 423 11.96 3.16 12.66
C THR A 423 12.35 4.16 13.74
N MET A 424 13.58 4.69 13.68
CA MET A 424 14.12 5.64 14.66
C MET A 424 13.64 7.08 14.47
N LEU A 425 12.75 7.32 13.52
CA LEU A 425 12.10 8.63 13.24
C LEU A 425 10.59 8.60 13.49
N PRO A 426 10.10 8.27 14.70
CA PRO A 426 8.66 8.19 14.97
C PRO A 426 7.92 9.53 14.78
N ALA A 427 8.64 10.65 14.79
CA ALA A 427 8.06 11.96 14.48
C ALA A 427 7.42 12.03 13.09
N VAL A 428 7.96 11.29 12.11
CA VAL A 428 7.48 11.28 10.72
C VAL A 428 6.10 10.62 10.60
N PRO A 429 5.91 9.34 11.00
CA PRO A 429 4.59 8.73 10.93
C PRO A 429 3.58 9.38 11.89
N ILE A 430 4.00 9.95 13.04
CA ILE A 430 3.11 10.77 13.89
C ILE A 430 2.60 11.98 13.11
N ALA A 431 3.50 12.71 12.45
CA ALA A 431 3.15 13.89 11.67
C ALA A 431 2.23 13.55 10.48
N ALA A 432 2.58 12.50 9.72
CA ALA A 432 1.78 11.99 8.61
C ALA A 432 0.36 11.62 9.07
N ARG A 433 0.22 10.88 10.16
CA ARG A 433 -1.08 10.52 10.74
C ARG A 433 -1.90 11.74 11.18
N LEU A 434 -1.26 12.75 11.80
CA LEU A 434 -1.94 13.99 12.21
C LEU A 434 -2.41 14.82 11.01
N GLU A 435 -1.67 14.83 9.93
CA GLU A 435 -2.04 15.49 8.67
C GLU A 435 -2.85 14.58 7.74
N ARG A 436 -3.07 13.31 8.12
CA ARG A 436 -3.86 12.32 7.40
C ARG A 436 -3.31 11.97 6.02
N VAL A 437 -2.01 11.93 5.93
CA VAL A 437 -1.29 11.42 4.77
C VAL A 437 -0.85 9.98 5.09
N PRO A 438 -1.10 9.02 4.18
CA PRO A 438 -0.65 7.65 4.39
C PRO A 438 0.87 7.57 4.46
N SER A 439 1.38 6.68 5.30
CA SER A 439 2.81 6.55 5.52
C SER A 439 3.27 5.11 5.56
N LEU A 440 4.49 4.88 5.08
CA LEU A 440 5.20 3.62 5.21
C LEU A 440 6.54 3.85 5.90
N VAL A 441 7.01 2.84 6.62
CA VAL A 441 8.29 2.90 7.35
C VAL A 441 9.19 1.78 6.86
N TYR A 442 10.38 2.12 6.37
CA TYR A 442 11.42 1.14 6.09
C TYR A 442 12.16 0.79 7.38
N CYS A 443 12.19 -0.48 7.73
CA CYS A 443 12.91 -1.01 8.88
C CYS A 443 14.13 -1.81 8.41
N GLY A 444 15.31 -1.22 8.57
CA GLY A 444 16.61 -1.85 8.35
C GLY A 444 17.32 -2.19 9.66
N GLU A 445 16.62 -2.21 10.80
CA GLU A 445 17.18 -2.38 12.12
C GLU A 445 16.63 -3.62 12.84
N LEU A 446 17.50 -4.30 13.60
CA LEU A 446 17.10 -5.26 14.63
C LEU A 446 17.16 -4.59 16.01
N PHE A 447 16.07 -4.68 16.77
CA PHE A 447 15.98 -4.10 18.11
C PHE A 447 16.76 -4.93 19.14
N ASP A 448 16.77 -6.25 18.97
CA ASP A 448 17.64 -7.16 19.71
C ASP A 448 18.81 -7.58 18.82
N ARG A 449 19.99 -7.02 19.11
CA ARG A 449 21.21 -7.32 18.37
C ARG A 449 22.00 -8.49 18.95
N GLY A 450 21.51 -9.14 20.02
CA GLY A 450 22.24 -10.20 20.70
C GLY A 450 23.48 -9.70 21.48
N ASP A 451 23.74 -8.38 21.46
CA ASP A 451 24.79 -7.78 22.28
C ASP A 451 24.29 -7.57 23.72
N ARG A 452 25.22 -7.48 24.68
CA ARG A 452 24.96 -7.37 26.15
C ARG A 452 24.12 -6.14 26.56
N GLY A 453 23.26 -5.61 25.67
CA GLY A 453 22.51 -4.37 25.80
C GLY A 453 21.29 -4.38 26.71
N GLY A 454 20.96 -5.47 27.39
CA GLY A 454 19.97 -5.55 28.46
C GLY A 454 18.50 -5.54 28.03
N ALA A 455 17.65 -6.16 28.86
CA ALA A 455 16.21 -6.30 28.67
C ALA A 455 15.47 -4.97 28.43
N MET A 456 15.99 -3.86 28.97
CA MET A 456 15.40 -2.52 28.82
C MET A 456 15.53 -1.99 27.37
N ARG A 457 16.62 -2.34 26.67
CA ARG A 457 16.83 -1.95 25.26
C ARG A 457 15.90 -2.72 24.33
N ALA A 458 15.74 -4.02 24.57
CA ALA A 458 14.79 -4.86 23.84
C ALA A 458 13.35 -4.40 24.07
N LEU A 459 12.99 -4.00 25.30
CA LEU A 459 11.67 -3.47 25.62
C LEU A 459 11.41 -2.12 24.93
N ALA A 460 12.38 -1.22 24.94
CA ALA A 460 12.27 0.07 24.23
C ALA A 460 12.13 -0.13 22.71
N GLY A 461 12.91 -1.06 22.14
CA GLY A 461 12.81 -1.43 20.72
C GLY A 461 11.45 -2.00 20.36
N ARG A 462 10.90 -2.91 21.18
CA ARG A 462 9.53 -3.43 21.01
C ARG A 462 8.49 -2.31 21.09
N GLY A 463 8.64 -1.38 22.04
CA GLY A 463 7.78 -0.21 22.14
C GLY A 463 7.80 0.65 20.88
N LEU A 464 8.99 0.84 20.29
CA LEU A 464 9.16 1.59 19.03
C LEU A 464 8.57 0.84 17.83
N ALA A 465 8.72 -0.49 17.76
CA ALA A 465 8.08 -1.32 16.75
C ALA A 465 6.55 -1.19 16.80
N VAL A 466 5.97 -1.34 17.98
CA VAL A 466 4.53 -1.18 18.22
C VAL A 466 4.06 0.22 17.86
N LEU A 467 4.81 1.26 18.21
CA LEU A 467 4.47 2.65 17.89
C LEU A 467 4.44 2.86 16.36
N ASN A 468 5.51 2.50 15.66
CA ASN A 468 5.57 2.65 14.19
C ASN A 468 4.45 1.86 13.50
N SER A 469 4.20 0.62 13.93
CA SER A 469 3.14 -0.22 13.35
C SER A 469 1.71 0.29 13.57
N ARG A 470 1.48 1.09 14.63
CA ARG A 470 0.19 1.73 14.89
C ARG A 470 0.01 3.06 14.16
N LEU A 471 1.09 3.68 13.75
CA LEU A 471 1.08 4.99 13.14
C LEU A 471 1.17 4.94 11.61
N SER A 472 1.74 3.88 11.06
CA SER A 472 1.94 3.69 9.63
C SER A 472 1.00 2.63 9.08
N GLU A 473 0.70 2.69 7.81
CA GLU A 473 -0.11 1.71 7.08
C GLU A 473 0.70 0.45 6.77
N VAL A 474 1.97 0.62 6.37
CA VAL A 474 2.87 -0.46 5.98
C VAL A 474 4.23 -0.31 6.65
N ILE A 475 4.80 -1.44 7.06
CA ILE A 475 6.21 -1.57 7.43
C ILE A 475 6.93 -2.38 6.34
N ILE A 476 7.98 -1.82 5.77
CA ILE A 476 8.90 -2.53 4.88
C ILE A 476 10.06 -3.08 5.71
N ALA A 477 10.15 -4.38 5.85
CA ALA A 477 11.23 -5.06 6.55
C ALA A 477 12.30 -5.53 5.56
N CYS A 478 13.59 -5.29 5.85
CA CYS A 478 14.68 -5.67 4.94
C CYS A 478 15.03 -7.16 4.95
N SER A 479 14.39 -7.96 5.82
CA SER A 479 14.53 -9.42 5.92
C SER A 479 13.41 -10.02 6.76
N ASP A 480 13.25 -11.34 6.74
CA ASP A 480 12.20 -12.01 7.50
C ASP A 480 12.45 -11.95 9.01
N ILE A 481 13.70 -11.98 9.47
CA ILE A 481 14.02 -11.78 10.89
C ILE A 481 13.66 -10.35 11.36
N VAL A 482 13.79 -9.36 10.48
CA VAL A 482 13.32 -7.99 10.76
C VAL A 482 11.79 -7.93 10.75
N ALA A 483 11.14 -8.61 9.82
CA ALA A 483 9.67 -8.69 9.76
C ALA A 483 9.09 -9.36 11.02
N ALA A 484 9.75 -10.40 11.54
CA ALA A 484 9.34 -11.12 12.74
C ALA A 484 9.25 -10.24 14.00
N GLN A 485 9.90 -9.08 14.03
CA GLN A 485 9.77 -8.13 15.13
C GLN A 485 8.40 -7.45 15.21
N PHE A 486 7.61 -7.55 14.12
CA PHE A 486 6.30 -6.93 13.95
C PHE A 486 5.16 -7.95 13.94
N VAL A 487 5.36 -9.17 14.43
CA VAL A 487 4.29 -10.14 14.69
C VAL A 487 3.26 -9.46 15.60
N ASP A 488 1.98 -9.57 15.32
CA ASP A 488 0.87 -8.86 15.99
C ASP A 488 0.78 -7.34 15.71
N ALA A 489 1.53 -6.84 14.73
CA ALA A 489 1.46 -5.43 14.34
C ALA A 489 0.15 -5.10 13.61
N PRO A 490 -0.47 -3.92 13.87
CA PRO A 490 -1.63 -3.46 13.11
C PRO A 490 -1.31 -3.06 11.66
N ALA A 491 -0.06 -2.69 11.38
CA ALA A 491 0.42 -2.40 10.02
C ALA A 491 0.61 -3.69 9.21
N GLU A 492 0.46 -3.58 7.91
CA GLU A 492 0.92 -4.64 6.99
C GLU A 492 2.44 -4.70 7.00
N VAL A 493 3.02 -5.88 7.05
CA VAL A 493 4.48 -6.05 7.02
C VAL A 493 4.87 -6.71 5.71
N VAL A 494 5.70 -6.04 4.93
CA VAL A 494 6.18 -6.53 3.64
C VAL A 494 7.68 -6.72 3.72
N THR A 495 8.17 -7.93 3.53
CA THR A 495 9.60 -8.20 3.41
C THR A 495 10.08 -7.77 2.03
N VAL A 496 11.06 -6.87 1.99
CA VAL A 496 11.72 -6.38 0.77
C VAL A 496 13.23 -6.48 0.98
N TYR A 497 13.82 -7.51 0.44
CA TYR A 497 15.26 -7.68 0.53
C TYR A 497 16.02 -6.58 -0.22
N PRO A 498 17.11 -6.05 0.36
CA PRO A 498 17.97 -5.08 -0.29
C PRO A 498 18.56 -5.64 -1.60
N PRO A 499 18.55 -4.88 -2.70
CA PRO A 499 19.10 -5.35 -3.95
C PRO A 499 20.62 -5.42 -3.90
N ILE A 500 21.20 -6.38 -4.59
CA ILE A 500 22.64 -6.50 -4.84
C ILE A 500 22.86 -6.20 -6.32
N GLY A 501 23.60 -5.12 -6.59
CA GLY A 501 23.89 -4.69 -7.96
C GLY A 501 25.16 -5.32 -8.52
N GLU A 502 25.29 -5.29 -9.84
CA GLU A 502 26.43 -5.89 -10.59
C GLU A 502 27.73 -5.09 -10.48
N ARG A 503 27.72 -3.88 -9.92
CA ARG A 503 28.90 -3.02 -9.79
C ARG A 503 30.11 -3.67 -9.09
N TYR A 504 29.88 -4.74 -8.34
CA TYR A 504 30.95 -5.48 -7.66
C TYR A 504 31.70 -6.46 -8.56
N SER A 505 31.21 -6.74 -9.77
CA SER A 505 31.89 -7.58 -10.77
C SER A 505 32.99 -6.87 -11.55
N GLU A 506 33.05 -5.53 -11.47
CA GLU A 506 33.93 -4.69 -12.32
C GLU A 506 35.19 -4.20 -11.58
N GLY A 507 35.60 -4.85 -10.51
CA GLY A 507 36.78 -4.46 -9.74
C GLY A 507 38.12 -4.81 -10.40
N ASP A 508 39.12 -3.95 -10.19
CA ASP A 508 40.51 -4.19 -10.63
C ASP A 508 41.24 -5.07 -9.61
N GLN A 509 41.61 -6.27 -10.03
CA GLN A 509 42.34 -7.25 -9.21
C GLN A 509 43.75 -6.81 -8.80
N SER A 510 44.42 -5.96 -9.60
CA SER A 510 45.80 -5.52 -9.35
C SER A 510 45.87 -4.34 -8.36
N SER A 511 44.83 -3.49 -8.35
CA SER A 511 44.80 -2.22 -7.62
C SER A 511 45.12 -2.33 -6.13
N LEU A 512 44.54 -3.33 -5.43
CA LEU A 512 44.78 -3.53 -4.00
C LEU A 512 46.16 -4.12 -3.74
N ARG A 513 46.61 -5.10 -4.57
CA ARG A 513 47.90 -5.76 -4.42
C ARG A 513 49.06 -4.79 -4.63
N ASP A 514 48.98 -3.95 -5.64
CA ASP A 514 49.95 -2.90 -5.93
C ASP A 514 50.00 -1.84 -4.81
N ARG A 515 48.85 -1.41 -4.33
CA ARG A 515 48.75 -0.39 -3.27
C ARG A 515 49.40 -0.81 -1.95
N PHE A 516 49.23 -2.07 -1.57
CA PHE A 516 49.71 -2.58 -0.29
C PHE A 516 50.92 -3.51 -0.38
N GLY A 517 51.51 -3.65 -1.59
CA GLY A 517 52.70 -4.48 -1.82
C GLY A 517 52.47 -5.97 -1.51
N ILE A 518 51.24 -6.48 -1.85
CA ILE A 518 50.88 -7.87 -1.63
C ILE A 518 51.44 -8.72 -2.78
N PRO A 519 52.24 -9.78 -2.51
CA PRO A 519 52.75 -10.67 -3.57
C PRO A 519 51.65 -11.23 -4.44
N ALA A 520 51.92 -11.43 -5.73
CA ALA A 520 50.91 -11.89 -6.69
C ALA A 520 50.27 -13.23 -6.30
N ASP A 521 51.08 -14.15 -5.74
CA ASP A 521 50.62 -15.49 -5.35
C ASP A 521 50.15 -15.61 -3.89
N ALA A 522 50.18 -14.51 -3.13
CA ALA A 522 49.75 -14.54 -1.73
C ALA A 522 48.22 -14.63 -1.65
N PRO A 523 47.65 -15.60 -0.86
CA PRO A 523 46.24 -15.66 -0.62
C PRO A 523 45.75 -14.40 0.16
N VAL A 524 44.68 -13.77 -0.30
CA VAL A 524 44.11 -12.56 0.29
C VAL A 524 42.75 -12.84 0.93
N LEU A 525 42.69 -12.62 2.24
CA LEU A 525 41.46 -12.56 3.00
C LEU A 525 40.99 -11.09 3.07
N ALA A 526 39.73 -10.82 2.76
CA ALA A 526 39.19 -9.46 2.88
C ALA A 526 38.00 -9.41 3.84
N SER A 527 37.95 -8.37 4.67
CA SER A 527 36.73 -8.01 5.38
C SER A 527 36.37 -6.55 5.13
N VAL A 528 35.06 -6.28 5.01
CA VAL A 528 34.52 -4.98 4.64
C VAL A 528 33.51 -4.49 5.67
N GLY A 529 33.63 -3.24 6.06
CA GLY A 529 32.65 -2.58 6.92
C GLY A 529 33.28 -1.79 8.06
N TYR A 530 32.44 -1.05 8.79
CA TYR A 530 32.90 -0.26 9.92
C TYR A 530 33.65 -1.12 10.95
N VAL A 531 34.73 -0.56 11.50
CA VAL A 531 35.50 -1.22 12.57
C VAL A 531 34.79 -0.97 13.90
N THR A 532 34.07 -1.99 14.35
CA THR A 532 33.31 -1.96 15.61
C THR A 532 33.34 -3.32 16.28
N GLN A 533 33.20 -3.36 17.60
CA GLN A 533 33.22 -4.62 18.39
C GLN A 533 32.19 -5.65 17.87
N GLY A 534 31.00 -5.19 17.44
CA GLY A 534 29.95 -6.07 16.91
C GLY A 534 30.29 -6.71 15.56
N ARG A 535 31.23 -6.16 14.80
CA ARG A 535 31.70 -6.69 13.53
C ARG A 535 32.71 -7.82 13.66
N GLY A 536 33.29 -8.04 14.85
CA GLY A 536 34.09 -9.19 15.16
C GLY A 536 35.41 -9.30 14.43
N GLN A 537 35.99 -8.19 13.93
CA GLN A 537 37.27 -8.22 13.20
C GLN A 537 38.42 -8.81 14.05
N ASP A 538 38.38 -8.63 15.38
CA ASP A 538 39.33 -9.25 16.30
C ASP A 538 39.25 -10.78 16.33
N THR A 539 38.09 -11.40 16.02
CA THR A 539 37.98 -12.86 15.86
C THR A 539 38.81 -13.34 14.67
N LEU A 540 38.75 -12.60 13.52
CA LEU A 540 39.58 -12.95 12.37
C LEU A 540 41.07 -12.68 12.62
N VAL A 541 41.41 -11.59 13.34
CA VAL A 541 42.82 -11.35 13.75
C VAL A 541 43.31 -12.49 14.64
N ARG A 542 42.51 -13.00 15.59
CA ARG A 542 42.87 -14.16 16.43
C ARG A 542 42.95 -15.48 15.65
N ALA A 543 42.30 -15.59 14.48
CA ALA A 543 42.39 -16.74 13.61
C ALA A 543 43.69 -16.73 12.76
N MET A 544 44.29 -15.55 12.55
CA MET A 544 45.46 -15.41 11.67
C MET A 544 46.66 -16.30 12.02
N PRO A 545 47.05 -16.48 13.30
CA PRO A 545 48.18 -17.39 13.60
C PRO A 545 47.95 -18.80 13.04
N ALA A 546 46.79 -19.38 13.26
CA ALA A 546 46.46 -20.73 12.74
C ALA A 546 46.38 -20.76 11.20
N ILE A 547 45.89 -19.69 10.57
CA ILE A 547 45.87 -19.56 9.10
C ILE A 547 47.30 -19.51 8.57
N LEU A 548 48.20 -18.72 9.19
CA LEU A 548 49.58 -18.52 8.76
C LEU A 548 50.43 -19.78 8.97
N GLU A 549 50.13 -20.66 9.95
CA GLU A 549 50.77 -21.97 10.06
C GLU A 549 50.57 -22.86 8.82
N ARG A 550 49.45 -22.73 8.13
CA ARG A 550 49.10 -23.52 6.96
C ARG A 550 49.37 -22.77 5.66
N LEU A 551 49.19 -21.46 5.65
CA LEU A 551 49.31 -20.54 4.51
C LEU A 551 50.23 -19.35 4.92
N PRO A 552 51.54 -19.52 4.96
CA PRO A 552 52.45 -18.49 5.50
C PRO A 552 52.43 -17.16 4.73
N GLU A 553 52.09 -17.21 3.45
CA GLU A 553 52.02 -16.03 2.59
C GLU A 553 50.65 -15.31 2.64
N ALA A 554 49.68 -15.83 3.41
CA ALA A 554 48.34 -15.23 3.48
C ALA A 554 48.39 -13.79 4.00
N ARG A 555 47.54 -12.94 3.42
CA ARG A 555 47.36 -11.56 3.83
C ARG A 555 45.91 -11.29 4.18
N TYR A 556 45.66 -10.63 5.31
CA TYR A 556 44.35 -10.16 5.71
C TYR A 556 44.25 -8.66 5.50
N VAL A 557 43.29 -8.23 4.66
CA VAL A 557 43.00 -6.82 4.43
C VAL A 557 41.68 -6.44 5.10
N LEU A 558 41.79 -5.58 6.11
CA LEU A 558 40.64 -4.99 6.82
C LEU A 558 40.32 -3.63 6.22
N ALA A 559 39.25 -3.57 5.43
CA ALA A 559 38.75 -2.35 4.81
C ALA A 559 37.58 -1.74 5.58
N GLY A 560 37.81 -0.59 6.17
CA GLY A 560 36.81 0.17 6.93
C GLY A 560 37.44 1.04 8.01
N GLY A 561 36.76 2.10 8.39
CA GLY A 561 37.11 2.98 9.50
C GLY A 561 36.20 2.76 10.70
N PRO A 562 36.57 3.28 11.88
CA PRO A 562 35.69 3.31 13.05
C PRO A 562 34.56 4.33 12.80
N PHE A 563 33.40 4.12 13.41
CA PHE A 563 32.45 5.22 13.57
C PHE A 563 33.08 6.32 14.46
N PRO A 564 32.70 7.58 14.29
CA PRO A 564 33.19 8.69 15.09
C PRO A 564 32.62 8.65 16.55
N ARG A 565 32.74 7.51 17.22
CA ARG A 565 32.33 7.29 18.59
C ARG A 565 33.54 6.87 19.39
N PRO A 566 33.74 7.38 20.62
CA PRO A 566 34.90 7.04 21.45
C PRO A 566 35.14 5.52 21.60
N GLN A 567 34.07 4.76 21.75
CA GLN A 567 34.13 3.30 21.92
C GLN A 567 34.62 2.56 20.65
N ASP A 568 34.29 3.06 19.46
CA ASP A 568 34.65 2.42 18.19
C ASP A 568 36.11 2.80 17.82
N ILE A 569 36.51 4.02 18.17
CA ILE A 569 37.91 4.45 18.07
C ILE A 569 38.77 3.62 18.98
N ALA A 570 38.40 3.45 20.28
CA ALA A 570 39.13 2.62 21.24
C ALA A 570 39.19 1.15 20.79
N TYR A 571 38.12 0.61 20.20
CA TYR A 571 38.14 -0.75 19.66
C TYR A 571 39.14 -0.89 18.48
N ARG A 572 39.22 0.10 17.60
CA ARG A 572 40.24 0.08 16.54
C ARG A 572 41.66 0.10 17.11
N GLU A 573 41.92 0.88 18.16
CA GLU A 573 43.22 0.92 18.86
C GLU A 573 43.53 -0.44 19.46
N SER A 574 42.60 -1.05 20.19
CA SER A 574 42.78 -2.39 20.76
C SER A 574 43.00 -3.48 19.72
N LEU A 575 42.44 -3.31 18.52
CA LEU A 575 42.65 -4.24 17.40
C LEU A 575 44.08 -4.15 16.86
N ILE A 576 44.67 -2.96 16.80
CA ILE A 576 46.07 -2.76 16.39
C ILE A 576 47.00 -3.38 17.44
N GLU A 577 46.76 -3.14 18.74
CA GLU A 577 47.50 -3.77 19.83
C GLU A 577 47.42 -5.31 19.73
N LEU A 578 46.25 -5.87 19.46
CA LEU A 578 46.07 -7.32 19.29
C LEU A 578 46.89 -7.89 18.10
N ILE A 579 46.94 -7.16 16.96
CA ILE A 579 47.76 -7.53 15.80
C ILE A 579 49.24 -7.64 16.18
N ASP A 580 49.73 -6.68 16.94
CA ASP A 580 51.12 -6.67 17.42
C ASP A 580 51.37 -7.77 18.46
N GLU A 581 50.49 -7.97 19.46
CA GLU A 581 50.59 -9.02 20.47
C GLU A 581 50.66 -10.44 19.87
N LEU A 582 49.87 -10.68 18.79
CA LEU A 582 49.88 -11.98 18.13
C LEU A 582 51.04 -12.16 17.11
N GLY A 583 51.83 -11.12 16.87
CA GLY A 583 52.97 -11.15 15.97
C GLY A 583 52.59 -11.26 14.50
N VAL A 584 51.34 -10.83 14.12
CA VAL A 584 50.82 -10.95 12.78
C VAL A 584 50.82 -9.64 11.99
N ALA A 585 51.50 -8.60 12.49
CA ALA A 585 51.54 -7.27 11.88
C ALA A 585 52.03 -7.27 10.42
N GLY A 586 52.93 -8.20 10.03
CA GLY A 586 53.41 -8.37 8.66
C GLY A 586 52.38 -8.97 7.69
N SER A 587 51.27 -9.55 8.23
CA SER A 587 50.24 -10.26 7.43
C SER A 587 48.87 -9.63 7.53
N VAL A 588 48.64 -8.63 8.41
CA VAL A 588 47.38 -7.93 8.59
C VAL A 588 47.52 -6.47 8.14
N ILE A 589 46.73 -6.07 7.18
CA ILE A 589 46.68 -4.73 6.60
C ILE A 589 45.42 -4.01 7.05
N VAL A 590 45.53 -2.98 7.84
CA VAL A 590 44.41 -2.10 8.24
C VAL A 590 44.31 -0.98 7.23
N ALA A 591 43.50 -1.20 6.18
CA ALA A 591 43.41 -0.32 5.02
C ALA A 591 42.68 1.01 5.30
N GLY A 592 41.93 1.10 6.40
CA GLY A 592 41.10 2.26 6.72
C GLY A 592 39.90 2.37 5.81
N HIS A 593 39.39 3.59 5.64
CA HIS A 593 38.28 3.84 4.71
C HIS A 593 38.75 3.55 3.27
N TYR A 594 38.01 2.68 2.57
CA TYR A 594 38.34 2.24 1.23
C TYR A 594 37.16 2.48 0.31
N GLU A 595 37.30 3.37 -0.66
CA GLU A 595 36.22 3.82 -1.53
C GLU A 595 35.85 2.80 -2.60
N HIS A 596 36.87 2.10 -3.17
CA HIS A 596 36.71 1.17 -4.27
C HIS A 596 36.53 -0.28 -3.78
N VAL A 597 35.37 -0.55 -3.13
CA VAL A 597 35.09 -1.87 -2.54
C VAL A 597 35.07 -3.00 -3.60
N ALA A 598 34.74 -2.69 -4.86
CA ALA A 598 34.79 -3.66 -5.95
C ALA A 598 36.22 -4.18 -6.18
N ASP A 599 37.25 -3.30 -6.15
CA ASP A 599 38.68 -3.71 -6.32
C ASP A 599 39.14 -4.58 -5.14
N LEU A 600 38.64 -4.29 -3.92
CA LEU A 600 38.93 -5.12 -2.76
C LEU A 600 38.39 -6.54 -2.95
N TYR A 601 37.12 -6.66 -3.36
CA TYR A 601 36.55 -7.98 -3.65
C TYR A 601 37.25 -8.66 -4.80
N ALA A 602 37.54 -7.97 -5.89
CA ALA A 602 38.24 -8.54 -7.05
C ALA A 602 39.63 -9.10 -6.66
N SER A 603 40.36 -8.41 -5.75
CA SER A 603 41.69 -8.80 -5.30
C SER A 603 41.69 -9.89 -4.22
N ALA A 604 40.58 -10.15 -3.56
CA ALA A 604 40.44 -11.15 -2.52
C ALA A 604 40.34 -12.58 -3.10
N ASP A 605 40.80 -13.59 -2.36
CA ASP A 605 40.58 -15.00 -2.63
C ASP A 605 39.44 -15.56 -1.78
N VAL A 606 39.21 -14.97 -0.59
CA VAL A 606 38.05 -15.24 0.27
C VAL A 606 37.61 -13.98 1.00
N VAL A 607 36.30 -13.78 1.11
CA VAL A 607 35.71 -12.68 1.86
C VAL A 607 35.17 -13.20 3.19
N VAL A 608 35.55 -12.56 4.28
CA VAL A 608 35.18 -12.99 5.65
C VAL A 608 34.30 -11.95 6.33
N ASN A 609 33.14 -12.36 6.80
CA ASN A 609 32.26 -11.54 7.62
C ASN A 609 32.11 -12.15 9.03
N PRO A 610 32.97 -11.81 9.99
CA PRO A 610 33.04 -12.42 11.31
C PRO A 610 32.12 -11.73 12.33
N ALA A 611 30.98 -11.21 11.91
CA ALA A 611 30.07 -10.44 12.76
C ALA A 611 29.59 -11.23 14.00
N ARG A 612 29.43 -10.52 15.12
CA ARG A 612 28.90 -11.04 16.41
C ARG A 612 27.47 -10.63 16.67
N PHE A 613 27.06 -9.51 16.09
CA PHE A 613 25.72 -9.01 16.26
C PHE A 613 24.78 -9.53 15.18
N ASN A 614 23.52 -9.66 15.50
CA ASN A 614 22.50 -10.01 14.51
C ASN A 614 22.42 -8.92 13.44
N GLU A 615 22.91 -9.24 12.24
CA GLU A 615 22.80 -8.35 11.09
C GLU A 615 21.37 -8.35 10.55
N PRO A 616 20.77 -7.19 10.28
CA PRO A 616 19.42 -7.13 9.71
C PRO A 616 19.30 -7.80 8.33
N PHE A 617 20.40 -7.79 7.53
CA PHE A 617 20.44 -8.44 6.22
C PHE A 617 21.80 -9.11 5.94
N GLY A 618 22.90 -8.36 6.02
CA GLY A 618 24.25 -8.91 5.74
C GLY A 618 24.57 -8.95 4.24
N ARG A 619 24.91 -7.80 3.64
CA ARG A 619 25.17 -7.66 2.20
C ARG A 619 26.46 -8.34 1.72
N VAL A 620 27.49 -8.36 2.57
CA VAL A 620 28.87 -8.71 2.24
C VAL A 620 29.03 -10.04 1.47
N PRO A 621 28.43 -11.18 1.88
CA PRO A 621 28.60 -12.44 1.16
C PRO A 621 28.00 -12.41 -0.24
N PHE A 622 26.93 -11.67 -0.46
CA PHE A 622 26.28 -11.55 -1.77
C PHE A 622 27.10 -10.63 -2.70
N GLU A 623 27.64 -9.55 -2.17
CA GLU A 623 28.55 -8.65 -2.92
C GLU A 623 29.83 -9.41 -3.33
N ALA A 624 30.39 -10.23 -2.43
CA ALA A 624 31.50 -11.13 -2.73
C ALA A 624 31.17 -12.13 -3.85
N ALA A 625 29.99 -12.75 -3.78
CA ALA A 625 29.55 -13.72 -4.80
C ALA A 625 29.43 -13.07 -6.21
N ILE A 626 28.92 -11.83 -6.29
CA ILE A 626 28.89 -11.08 -7.56
C ILE A 626 30.31 -10.84 -8.08
N ALA A 627 31.28 -10.53 -7.20
CA ALA A 627 32.68 -10.42 -7.56
C ALA A 627 33.36 -11.78 -7.86
N GLY A 628 32.65 -12.90 -7.76
CA GLY A 628 33.19 -14.23 -7.99
C GLY A 628 34.04 -14.77 -6.82
N LYS A 629 33.80 -14.29 -5.59
CA LYS A 629 34.59 -14.66 -4.41
C LYS A 629 33.75 -15.40 -3.41
N PRO A 630 34.27 -16.55 -2.88
CA PRO A 630 33.59 -17.30 -1.83
C PRO A 630 33.59 -16.53 -0.53
N ALA A 631 32.58 -16.78 0.31
CA ALA A 631 32.42 -16.13 1.59
C ALA A 631 32.45 -17.12 2.76
N VAL A 632 33.14 -16.70 3.85
CA VAL A 632 33.05 -17.31 5.17
C VAL A 632 32.35 -16.32 6.09
N VAL A 633 31.24 -16.73 6.71
CA VAL A 633 30.37 -15.86 7.48
C VAL A 633 30.00 -16.47 8.82
N THR A 634 29.67 -15.67 9.79
CA THR A 634 29.14 -16.16 11.08
C THR A 634 27.62 -16.34 11.04
N ARG A 635 27.10 -17.26 11.86
CA ARG A 635 25.67 -17.59 12.01
C ARG A 635 24.93 -16.51 12.82
N VAL A 636 24.70 -15.35 12.23
CA VAL A 636 24.05 -14.21 12.91
C VAL A 636 22.96 -13.58 12.05
N GLY A 637 21.91 -13.06 12.71
CA GLY A 637 20.87 -12.28 12.08
C GLY A 637 20.20 -12.97 10.89
N ALA A 638 20.12 -12.28 9.75
CA ALA A 638 19.49 -12.76 8.51
C ALA A 638 20.40 -13.71 7.70
N ILE A 639 21.65 -13.94 8.08
CA ILE A 639 22.57 -14.81 7.34
C ILE A 639 21.98 -16.22 7.10
N PRO A 640 21.51 -16.96 8.14
CA PRO A 640 20.96 -18.29 7.94
C PRO A 640 19.57 -18.32 7.27
N GLU A 641 18.97 -17.16 7.02
CA GLU A 641 17.69 -17.03 6.32
C GLU A 641 17.85 -17.24 4.80
N LEU A 642 18.99 -16.83 4.26
CA LEU A 642 19.26 -16.83 2.83
C LEU A 642 20.40 -17.77 2.45
N LEU A 643 21.43 -17.88 3.29
CA LEU A 643 22.63 -18.67 2.99
C LEU A 643 22.57 -20.04 3.65
N GLU A 644 22.98 -21.07 2.90
CA GLU A 644 23.10 -22.46 3.30
C GLU A 644 24.56 -22.85 3.43
N HIS A 645 24.92 -23.48 4.57
CA HIS A 645 26.28 -23.94 4.83
C HIS A 645 26.75 -24.95 3.77
N GLU A 646 28.00 -24.82 3.28
CA GLU A 646 28.62 -25.62 2.25
C GLU A 646 27.99 -25.54 0.85
N ARG A 647 26.91 -24.78 0.68
CA ARG A 647 26.27 -24.59 -0.62
C ARG A 647 26.44 -23.16 -1.15
N SER A 648 26.28 -22.15 -0.28
CA SER A 648 26.36 -20.74 -0.68
C SER A 648 27.29 -19.89 0.18
N ALA A 649 27.74 -20.41 1.30
CA ALA A 649 28.80 -19.87 2.15
C ALA A 649 29.32 -20.95 3.11
N LEU A 650 30.52 -20.79 3.68
CA LEU A 650 30.84 -21.48 4.91
C LEU A 650 30.33 -20.66 6.10
N ILE A 651 29.42 -21.25 6.89
CA ILE A 651 28.80 -20.59 8.03
C ILE A 651 29.42 -21.17 9.31
N VAL A 652 30.03 -20.32 10.13
CA VAL A 652 30.68 -20.67 11.41
C VAL A 652 29.96 -20.00 12.57
N GLU A 653 30.22 -20.47 13.79
CA GLU A 653 29.66 -19.83 14.98
C GLU A 653 30.38 -18.49 15.28
N PRO A 654 29.68 -17.48 15.81
CA PRO A 654 30.30 -16.23 16.20
C PRO A 654 31.28 -16.44 17.37
N ASP A 655 32.33 -15.60 17.47
CA ASP A 655 33.35 -15.66 18.47
C ASP A 655 34.18 -16.97 18.49
N ASP A 656 34.26 -17.68 17.37
CA ASP A 656 35.03 -18.91 17.19
C ASP A 656 36.23 -18.67 16.22
N PRO A 657 37.39 -18.23 16.72
CA PRO A 657 38.59 -18.05 15.88
C PRO A 657 39.10 -19.36 15.25
N ALA A 658 38.92 -20.49 15.92
CA ALA A 658 39.42 -21.78 15.42
C ALA A 658 38.54 -22.27 14.25
N GLY A 659 37.22 -22.26 14.42
CA GLY A 659 36.28 -22.59 13.32
C GLY A 659 36.39 -21.64 12.14
N LEU A 660 36.65 -20.36 12.41
CA LEU A 660 36.87 -19.37 11.34
C LEU A 660 38.17 -19.65 10.58
N ALA A 661 39.27 -20.00 11.27
CA ALA A 661 40.53 -20.37 10.63
C ALA A 661 40.38 -21.63 9.77
N GLU A 662 39.74 -22.70 10.29
CA GLU A 662 39.50 -23.93 9.56
C GLU A 662 38.68 -23.67 8.30
N ALA A 663 37.59 -22.88 8.39
CA ALA A 663 36.75 -22.56 7.24
C ALA A 663 37.53 -21.77 6.17
N VAL A 664 38.32 -20.78 6.56
CA VAL A 664 39.17 -20.01 5.63
C VAL A 664 40.19 -20.91 4.93
N ILE A 665 40.92 -21.72 5.70
CA ILE A 665 41.92 -22.65 5.16
C ILE A 665 41.25 -23.62 4.18
N ARG A 666 40.08 -24.15 4.52
CA ARG A 666 39.35 -25.08 3.68
C ARG A 666 38.95 -24.46 2.33
N VAL A 667 38.41 -23.25 2.33
CA VAL A 667 38.03 -22.53 1.11
C VAL A 667 39.25 -22.23 0.23
N LEU A 668 40.37 -21.80 0.84
CA LEU A 668 41.60 -21.46 0.11
C LEU A 668 42.35 -22.70 -0.41
N SER A 669 42.14 -23.88 0.21
CA SER A 669 42.77 -25.14 -0.20
C SER A 669 41.93 -25.96 -1.18
N ASP A 670 40.64 -25.66 -1.34
CA ASP A 670 39.70 -26.37 -2.22
C ASP A 670 38.99 -25.39 -3.17
N PRO A 671 39.56 -25.15 -4.40
CA PRO A 671 38.92 -24.29 -5.36
C PRO A 671 37.52 -24.74 -5.80
N GLY A 672 37.27 -26.05 -5.84
CA GLY A 672 35.95 -26.57 -6.23
C GLY A 672 34.87 -26.25 -5.19
N LEU A 673 35.22 -26.23 -3.89
CA LEU A 673 34.35 -25.73 -2.85
C LEU A 673 34.10 -24.23 -3.03
N GLY A 674 35.14 -23.43 -3.29
CA GLY A 674 35.03 -22.02 -3.54
C GLY A 674 34.05 -21.69 -4.67
N GLU A 675 34.17 -22.39 -5.83
CA GLU A 675 33.26 -22.26 -6.95
C GLU A 675 31.81 -22.60 -6.60
N THR A 676 31.60 -23.71 -5.88
CA THR A 676 30.26 -24.12 -5.40
C THR A 676 29.60 -23.07 -4.52
N LEU A 677 30.35 -22.47 -3.59
CA LEU A 677 29.84 -21.43 -2.69
C LEU A 677 29.44 -20.17 -3.44
N VAL A 678 30.24 -19.76 -4.42
CA VAL A 678 29.97 -18.60 -5.29
C VAL A 678 28.72 -18.82 -6.11
N GLU A 679 28.59 -20.00 -6.75
CA GLU A 679 27.47 -20.33 -7.60
C GLU A 679 26.16 -20.36 -6.80
N GLY A 680 26.13 -21.02 -5.65
CA GLY A 680 24.98 -21.07 -4.77
C GLY A 680 24.57 -19.69 -4.25
N ALA A 681 25.52 -18.82 -3.92
CA ALA A 681 25.20 -17.45 -3.50
C ALA A 681 24.69 -16.58 -4.69
N ARG A 682 25.23 -16.77 -5.89
CA ARG A 682 24.75 -16.09 -7.12
C ARG A 682 23.32 -16.52 -7.49
N GLU A 683 22.97 -17.79 -7.34
CA GLU A 683 21.59 -18.27 -7.52
C GLU A 683 20.61 -17.52 -6.61
N ILE A 684 20.98 -17.29 -5.36
CA ILE A 684 20.17 -16.52 -4.40
C ILE A 684 20.04 -15.06 -4.87
N VAL A 685 21.13 -14.44 -5.30
CA VAL A 685 21.10 -13.06 -5.82
C VAL A 685 20.17 -12.97 -7.02
N ALA A 686 20.32 -13.85 -8.00
CA ALA A 686 19.53 -13.86 -9.23
C ALA A 686 18.03 -14.09 -8.97
N SER A 687 17.69 -14.95 -8.02
CA SER A 687 16.30 -15.33 -7.75
C SER A 687 15.57 -14.41 -6.77
N ARG A 688 16.27 -13.70 -5.86
CA ARG A 688 15.64 -12.98 -4.75
C ARG A 688 16.16 -11.56 -4.52
N LEU A 689 17.40 -11.23 -4.92
CA LEU A 689 18.08 -10.00 -4.52
C LEU A 689 18.39 -9.07 -5.68
N THR A 690 17.71 -9.21 -6.83
CA THR A 690 17.88 -8.28 -7.95
C THR A 690 17.19 -6.95 -7.67
N PRO A 691 17.61 -5.86 -8.33
CA PRO A 691 16.90 -4.58 -8.26
C PRO A 691 15.41 -4.69 -8.63
N ALA A 692 15.07 -5.57 -9.59
CA ALA A 692 13.69 -5.79 -10.01
C ALA A 692 12.83 -6.44 -8.90
N HIS A 693 13.36 -7.45 -8.17
CA HIS A 693 12.66 -8.08 -7.06
C HIS A 693 12.41 -7.09 -5.91
N SER A 694 13.44 -6.32 -5.54
CA SER A 694 13.33 -5.30 -4.49
C SER A 694 12.30 -4.21 -4.88
N LEU A 695 12.35 -3.75 -6.14
CA LEU A 695 11.42 -2.75 -6.65
C LEU A 695 9.97 -3.26 -6.64
N ALA A 696 9.72 -4.48 -7.11
CA ALA A 696 8.38 -5.06 -7.10
C ALA A 696 7.80 -5.16 -5.68
N GLY A 697 8.62 -5.58 -4.71
CA GLY A 697 8.23 -5.60 -3.28
C GLY A 697 7.92 -4.19 -2.74
N PHE A 698 8.72 -3.20 -3.10
CA PHE A 698 8.50 -1.81 -2.71
C PHE A 698 7.24 -1.22 -3.34
N GLN A 699 7.01 -1.44 -4.63
CA GLN A 699 5.80 -1.03 -5.35
C GLN A 699 4.54 -1.60 -4.69
N ARG A 700 4.58 -2.89 -4.32
CA ARG A 700 3.51 -3.52 -3.56
C ARG A 700 3.27 -2.82 -2.21
N ALA A 701 4.33 -2.50 -1.48
CA ALA A 701 4.23 -1.79 -0.20
C ALA A 701 3.60 -0.40 -0.36
N VAL A 702 3.99 0.37 -1.39
CA VAL A 702 3.39 1.68 -1.72
C VAL A 702 1.93 1.52 -2.10
N ALA A 703 1.58 0.55 -2.95
CA ALA A 703 0.20 0.27 -3.32
C ALA A 703 -0.67 -0.01 -2.09
N LEU A 704 -0.24 -0.95 -1.21
CA LEU A 704 -0.91 -1.25 0.05
C LEU A 704 -1.04 -0.02 0.98
N THR A 705 -0.06 0.89 0.96
CA THR A 705 -0.10 2.13 1.75
C THR A 705 -1.14 3.10 1.21
N LEU A 706 -1.25 3.23 -0.09
CA LEU A 706 -2.21 4.12 -0.76
C LEU A 706 -3.65 3.56 -0.73
N GLU A 707 -3.80 2.25 -0.57
CA GLU A 707 -5.10 1.57 -0.43
C GLU A 707 -5.75 1.77 0.95
N ARG A 708 -4.97 2.02 1.99
CA ARG A 708 -5.43 2.19 3.37
C ARG A 708 -5.69 3.65 3.73
#